data_0108d496924d7a86729e5dadad2e83a5
#
_entry.id   0108d496924d7a86729e5dadad2e83a5
#
_cell.length_a   1.000
_cell.length_b   1.000
_cell.length_c   1.000
_cell.angle_alpha   90.00
_cell.angle_beta   90.00
_cell.angle_gamma   90.00
#
_symmetry.space_group_name_H-M   'P 1'
#
loop_
_entity.id
_entity.type
_entity.pdbx_description
1 polymer ?
#
loop_
_entity_poly.entity_id
_entity_poly.type
_entity_poly.pdbx_seq_one_letter_code
_entity_poly.pdbx_strand_id
1 'polypeptide(L)'
;MSSNKQPGLPTEVSYNEAVEASKKYFDGDDLAATVWVSKYALKDSYGHIYEKTPRDMHERIAAEIERIEKKYPNPMNRQEVFELLDHFRYIIPQGGPMTGIGNNFQAASLSNCFVIGHKNPADSYGGIFRMDEEQVQLMKRRGGVGHDLSHIRPTGSPVLNSALTSTGIVPFMERYSNSTREVAQDGRRGALMLTLSIKHPDAERFIDAKVDTSKVTGANVSVKIDDEFMRAALAGKKYYQQFPIHSDKPLYQQDIDAKKLWDKIIHNAWKSAEPGVMFWDTIIRESIPDCYADEGFTTVATNPCGEIPLCPYDSCRLLAINLLSYVDKPFTKEASFNFEKFKQHVEKAMRMMDDIIDLELEKVELIINKIAADPEDEDIRRVELELWKKIRTMARKGRRTGLGITAEGDMLAALGLRYGTPEATAFAVKVQKTLALEAYRATVKMAAERGAFEIFDARKEEKNPMIGRIREADPELYAEMVKHGRRNIAMLTIAPTGTTSLMSQTTSGIEPVFRPVYKRRRKINPSDQDAKVAFVDDMGEKFEEYNVYHHNFVKWLEANGYDTSKLQDISDDELNRWVAASPYHGATANDIDWVAKVKMQGEIQKWVDHSISVTVNLPNDVSEALVADVYRTAWECGCKGVTVYRDGCREGVLIDKKKKAAKEENGQTILKRPKSIPADIVRFKNGNENWIAFVGLQDGRPYEIFTGKIEEDAMYIPPKINKGFIIKVREENGSKRYDFQYIDRYGYTNTIGGISRLFNEEFWNYAKLISGVLRHGMPITNVVSLIESLHLNSETINTWKLGVERALKQYISDGTKTKDKCPSCGQETMAYQNGCLTCMSCGYSKCG
;
A
#
# COMPACT_ATOMS: atom_id res chain seq x y z
N MET A 1 23.72 3.21 -33.68
CA MET A 1 24.79 2.79 -32.75
C MET A 1 24.84 1.29 -32.76
N SER A 2 25.95 0.71 -33.20
CA SER A 2 26.12 -0.75 -33.42
C SER A 2 26.14 -1.48 -32.07
N SER A 3 25.31 -2.52 -31.96
CA SER A 3 25.25 -3.43 -30.79
C SER A 3 26.61 -4.18 -30.68
N ASN A 4 27.44 -3.75 -29.75
CA ASN A 4 28.51 -4.58 -29.22
C ASN A 4 27.90 -5.72 -28.39
N LYS A 5 27.58 -6.84 -29.04
CA LYS A 5 27.24 -8.09 -28.36
C LYS A 5 28.49 -8.59 -27.63
N GLN A 6 28.50 -8.50 -26.32
CA GLN A 6 29.46 -9.22 -25.48
C GLN A 6 29.22 -10.74 -25.69
N PRO A 7 30.24 -11.53 -25.96
CA PRO A 7 30.10 -12.98 -26.12
C PRO A 7 29.69 -13.61 -24.78
N GLY A 8 28.56 -14.30 -24.75
CA GLY A 8 28.07 -15.04 -23.57
C GLY A 8 26.81 -14.50 -22.90
N LEU A 9 26.21 -13.38 -23.39
CA LEU A 9 24.93 -12.92 -22.89
C LEU A 9 23.77 -13.76 -23.46
N PRO A 10 22.72 -14.04 -22.64
CA PRO A 10 21.51 -14.67 -23.14
C PRO A 10 20.86 -13.80 -24.23
N THR A 11 20.02 -14.41 -25.06
CA THR A 11 19.32 -13.70 -26.13
C THR A 11 18.28 -12.73 -25.54
N GLU A 12 18.29 -11.47 -25.98
CA GLU A 12 17.30 -10.47 -25.63
C GLU A 12 15.89 -10.89 -26.12
N VAL A 13 14.89 -10.67 -25.27
CA VAL A 13 13.48 -10.98 -25.52
C VAL A 13 12.67 -9.69 -25.44
N SER A 14 11.75 -9.47 -26.38
CA SER A 14 10.86 -8.31 -26.30
C SER A 14 9.84 -8.46 -25.18
N TYR A 15 9.35 -7.32 -24.63
CA TYR A 15 8.35 -7.32 -23.56
C TYR A 15 7.10 -8.13 -23.94
N ASN A 16 6.56 -7.91 -25.15
CA ASN A 16 5.35 -8.60 -25.60
C ASN A 16 5.58 -10.11 -25.78
N GLU A 17 6.74 -10.50 -26.29
CA GLU A 17 7.10 -11.92 -26.43
C GLU A 17 7.21 -12.60 -25.05
N ALA A 18 7.82 -11.93 -24.07
CA ALA A 18 7.92 -12.43 -22.70
C ALA A 18 6.55 -12.54 -22.03
N VAL A 19 5.66 -11.56 -22.21
CA VAL A 19 4.28 -11.59 -21.68
C VAL A 19 3.50 -12.75 -22.28
N GLU A 20 3.49 -12.90 -23.60
CA GLU A 20 2.76 -13.98 -24.28
C GLU A 20 3.26 -15.39 -23.93
N ALA A 21 4.58 -15.54 -23.78
CA ALA A 21 5.16 -16.81 -23.33
C ALA A 21 4.81 -17.09 -21.87
N SER A 22 4.92 -16.08 -21.02
CA SER A 22 4.59 -16.19 -19.58
C SER A 22 3.10 -16.45 -19.35
N LYS A 23 2.22 -15.88 -20.19
CA LYS A 23 0.79 -16.15 -20.11
C LYS A 23 0.48 -17.64 -20.32
N LYS A 24 1.20 -18.31 -21.22
CA LYS A 24 1.09 -19.77 -21.39
C LYS A 24 1.60 -20.53 -20.17
N TYR A 25 2.66 -20.05 -19.52
CA TYR A 25 3.20 -20.62 -18.30
C TYR A 25 2.23 -20.51 -17.11
N PHE A 26 1.41 -19.47 -17.07
CA PHE A 26 0.39 -19.23 -16.04
C PHE A 26 -1.02 -19.64 -16.45
N ASP A 27 -1.18 -20.60 -17.35
CA ASP A 27 -2.47 -21.15 -17.80
C ASP A 27 -3.48 -20.09 -18.28
N GLY A 28 -2.96 -19.04 -18.94
CA GLY A 28 -3.76 -17.95 -19.50
C GLY A 28 -3.93 -16.72 -18.56
N ASP A 29 -3.35 -16.72 -17.38
CA ASP A 29 -3.40 -15.57 -16.48
C ASP A 29 -2.50 -14.42 -16.95
N ASP A 30 -3.14 -13.42 -17.56
CA ASP A 30 -2.51 -12.23 -18.10
C ASP A 30 -1.93 -11.32 -16.99
N LEU A 31 -2.59 -11.27 -15.84
CA LEU A 31 -2.13 -10.46 -14.72
C LEU A 31 -0.83 -11.03 -14.11
N ALA A 32 -0.80 -12.33 -13.86
CA ALA A 32 0.40 -13.00 -13.35
C ALA A 32 1.58 -12.83 -14.33
N ALA A 33 1.34 -13.02 -15.63
CA ALA A 33 2.36 -12.86 -16.68
C ALA A 33 2.91 -11.42 -16.73
N THR A 34 2.02 -10.43 -16.78
CA THR A 34 2.43 -9.01 -16.83
C THR A 34 3.19 -8.59 -15.58
N VAL A 35 2.74 -9.04 -14.40
CA VAL A 35 3.41 -8.75 -13.12
C VAL A 35 4.80 -9.37 -13.09
N TRP A 36 4.95 -10.63 -13.54
CA TRP A 36 6.26 -11.27 -13.55
C TRP A 36 7.23 -10.56 -14.51
N VAL A 37 6.83 -10.32 -15.76
CA VAL A 37 7.69 -9.67 -16.76
C VAL A 37 8.10 -8.27 -16.32
N SER A 38 7.15 -7.48 -15.77
CA SER A 38 7.44 -6.10 -15.37
C SER A 38 8.34 -6.00 -14.16
N LYS A 39 8.23 -6.93 -13.18
CA LYS A 39 8.88 -6.80 -11.87
C LYS A 39 10.03 -7.76 -11.60
N TYR A 40 10.06 -8.95 -12.22
CA TYR A 40 10.94 -10.05 -11.81
C TYR A 40 11.81 -10.65 -12.89
N ALA A 41 11.41 -10.56 -14.15
CA ALA A 41 12.24 -11.02 -15.26
C ALA A 41 13.63 -10.36 -15.23
N LEU A 42 14.67 -11.13 -15.55
CA LEU A 42 16.04 -10.63 -15.58
C LEU A 42 16.19 -9.48 -16.59
N LYS A 43 16.66 -8.34 -16.11
CA LYS A 43 16.88 -7.14 -16.91
C LYS A 43 18.26 -6.56 -16.66
N ASP A 44 18.81 -5.93 -17.69
CA ASP A 44 19.98 -5.07 -17.56
C ASP A 44 19.59 -3.65 -17.07
N SER A 45 20.58 -2.77 -16.98
CA SER A 45 20.38 -1.38 -16.57
C SER A 45 19.69 -0.51 -17.63
N TYR A 46 19.49 -1.03 -18.85
CA TYR A 46 18.79 -0.37 -19.96
C TYR A 46 17.35 -0.86 -20.12
N GLY A 47 16.96 -1.87 -19.34
CA GLY A 47 15.63 -2.45 -19.36
C GLY A 47 15.43 -3.58 -20.36
N HIS A 48 16.50 -4.06 -21.02
CA HIS A 48 16.44 -5.23 -21.90
C HIS A 48 16.14 -6.48 -21.08
N ILE A 49 15.23 -7.31 -21.56
CA ILE A 49 14.77 -8.53 -20.87
C ILE A 49 15.54 -9.72 -21.43
N TYR A 50 16.01 -10.61 -20.54
CA TYR A 50 16.80 -11.79 -20.90
C TYR A 50 16.15 -13.11 -20.48
N GLU A 51 14.96 -13.07 -19.90
CA GLU A 51 14.17 -14.25 -19.51
C GLU A 51 12.82 -14.21 -20.21
N LYS A 52 12.44 -15.30 -20.82
CA LYS A 52 11.21 -15.42 -21.60
C LYS A 52 10.01 -15.82 -20.72
N THR A 53 10.27 -16.66 -19.71
CA THR A 53 9.25 -17.20 -18.81
C THR A 53 9.80 -17.31 -17.38
N PRO A 54 8.92 -17.47 -16.35
CA PRO A 54 9.37 -17.75 -14.98
C PRO A 54 10.25 -19.00 -14.85
N ARG A 55 10.15 -19.94 -15.79
CA ARG A 55 11.02 -21.12 -15.83
C ARG A 55 12.49 -20.73 -15.93
N ASP A 56 12.81 -19.78 -16.79
CA ASP A 56 14.20 -19.31 -16.98
C ASP A 56 14.76 -18.70 -15.68
N MET A 57 13.92 -17.94 -14.95
CA MET A 57 14.26 -17.40 -13.64
C MET A 57 14.52 -18.52 -12.62
N HIS A 58 13.65 -19.53 -12.56
CA HIS A 58 13.82 -20.65 -11.64
C HIS A 58 15.07 -21.47 -11.94
N GLU A 59 15.40 -21.67 -13.22
CA GLU A 59 16.64 -22.32 -13.66
C GLU A 59 17.89 -21.53 -13.23
N ARG A 60 17.86 -20.19 -13.36
CA ARG A 60 18.93 -19.29 -12.91
C ARG A 60 19.14 -19.39 -11.40
N ILE A 61 18.06 -19.33 -10.63
CA ILE A 61 18.11 -19.43 -9.17
C ILE A 61 18.64 -20.81 -8.75
N ALA A 62 18.13 -21.89 -9.35
CA ALA A 62 18.54 -23.24 -9.05
C ALA A 62 20.04 -23.50 -9.34
N ALA A 63 20.56 -22.92 -10.41
CA ALA A 63 21.98 -23.02 -10.75
C ALA A 63 22.88 -22.33 -9.70
N GLU A 64 22.47 -21.16 -9.20
CA GLU A 64 23.24 -20.42 -8.20
C GLU A 64 23.16 -21.09 -6.82
N ILE A 65 22.00 -21.63 -6.43
CA ILE A 65 21.87 -22.41 -5.19
C ILE A 65 22.76 -23.67 -5.26
N GLU A 66 22.73 -24.44 -6.35
CA GLU A 66 23.61 -25.59 -6.52
C GLU A 66 25.09 -25.17 -6.42
N ARG A 67 25.46 -24.02 -6.97
CA ARG A 67 26.84 -23.49 -6.90
C ARG A 67 27.29 -23.28 -5.44
N ILE A 68 26.42 -22.76 -4.61
CA ILE A 68 26.67 -22.55 -3.18
C ILE A 68 26.69 -23.90 -2.44
N GLU A 69 25.68 -24.76 -2.67
CA GLU A 69 25.54 -26.05 -2.03
C GLU A 69 26.81 -26.93 -2.22
N LYS A 70 27.46 -26.85 -3.38
CA LYS A 70 28.71 -27.58 -3.67
C LYS A 70 29.89 -27.20 -2.77
N LYS A 71 29.77 -26.12 -2.00
CA LYS A 71 30.76 -25.76 -0.95
C LYS A 71 30.59 -26.56 0.35
N TYR A 72 29.49 -27.29 0.50
CA TYR A 72 29.05 -27.92 1.72
C TYR A 72 28.80 -29.44 1.56
N PRO A 73 28.75 -30.19 2.65
CA PRO A 73 28.37 -31.62 2.59
C PRO A 73 26.95 -31.83 2.11
N ASN A 74 26.71 -32.96 1.45
CA ASN A 74 25.39 -33.41 0.98
C ASN A 74 24.66 -32.35 0.15
N PRO A 75 25.25 -31.82 -0.92
CA PRO A 75 24.68 -30.72 -1.68
C PRO A 75 23.41 -31.13 -2.41
N MET A 76 22.39 -30.25 -2.38
CA MET A 76 21.26 -30.32 -3.30
C MET A 76 21.74 -30.02 -4.72
N ASN A 77 21.23 -30.76 -5.69
CA ASN A 77 21.54 -30.53 -7.09
C ASN A 77 20.54 -29.54 -7.72
N ARG A 78 20.88 -29.00 -8.89
CA ARG A 78 20.07 -28.01 -9.62
C ARG A 78 18.65 -28.50 -9.90
N GLN A 79 18.47 -29.76 -10.24
CA GLN A 79 17.17 -30.33 -10.57
C GLN A 79 16.25 -30.38 -9.35
N GLU A 80 16.76 -30.79 -8.19
CA GLU A 80 16.00 -30.77 -6.94
C GLU A 80 15.54 -29.38 -6.57
N VAL A 81 16.41 -28.37 -6.67
CA VAL A 81 16.06 -26.97 -6.37
C VAL A 81 15.05 -26.45 -7.39
N PHE A 82 15.23 -26.74 -8.67
CA PHE A 82 14.29 -26.33 -9.71
C PHE A 82 12.88 -26.90 -9.48
N GLU A 83 12.75 -28.19 -9.15
CA GLU A 83 11.46 -28.85 -8.87
C GLU A 83 10.71 -28.23 -7.66
N LEU A 84 11.46 -27.68 -6.69
CA LEU A 84 10.86 -26.97 -5.56
C LEU A 84 10.29 -25.59 -5.96
N LEU A 85 10.89 -24.93 -6.95
CA LEU A 85 10.57 -23.57 -7.38
C LEU A 85 9.55 -23.51 -8.52
N ASP A 86 9.64 -24.45 -9.49
CA ASP A 86 8.91 -24.38 -10.75
C ASP A 86 7.40 -24.27 -10.56
N HIS A 87 6.75 -23.42 -11.37
CA HIS A 87 5.35 -23.03 -11.24
C HIS A 87 4.97 -22.40 -9.90
N PHE A 88 5.95 -21.85 -9.14
CA PHE A 88 5.72 -21.33 -7.78
C PHE A 88 5.02 -22.34 -6.87
N ARG A 89 5.33 -23.60 -7.09
CA ARG A 89 4.55 -24.71 -6.53
C ARG A 89 4.80 -24.91 -5.04
N TYR A 90 6.05 -25.08 -4.61
CA TYR A 90 6.37 -25.44 -3.22
C TYR A 90 7.08 -24.33 -2.46
N ILE A 91 8.12 -23.76 -3.05
CA ILE A 91 8.94 -22.70 -2.46
C ILE A 91 8.94 -21.51 -3.41
N ILE A 92 8.60 -20.34 -2.86
CA ILE A 92 8.44 -19.10 -3.61
C ILE A 92 9.46 -18.09 -3.10
N PRO A 93 10.53 -17.79 -3.84
CA PRO A 93 11.41 -16.69 -3.51
C PRO A 93 10.65 -15.36 -3.51
N GLN A 94 11.00 -14.46 -2.63
CA GLN A 94 10.43 -13.12 -2.63
C GLN A 94 11.28 -12.18 -3.51
N GLY A 95 10.82 -10.91 -3.65
CA GLY A 95 11.30 -10.01 -4.69
C GLY A 95 12.82 -9.83 -4.80
N GLY A 96 13.55 -9.72 -3.68
CA GLY A 96 15.01 -9.60 -3.67
C GLY A 96 15.71 -10.82 -4.27
N PRO A 97 15.47 -12.03 -3.74
CA PRO A 97 16.00 -13.28 -4.31
C PRO A 97 15.62 -13.49 -5.78
N MET A 98 14.36 -13.29 -6.16
CA MET A 98 13.93 -13.48 -7.56
C MET A 98 14.67 -12.60 -8.55
N THR A 99 14.83 -11.33 -8.23
CA THR A 99 15.46 -10.36 -9.16
C THR A 99 16.98 -10.35 -9.10
N GLY A 100 17.57 -10.73 -7.97
CA GLY A 100 18.98 -10.51 -7.69
C GLY A 100 19.88 -11.74 -7.78
N ILE A 101 19.37 -12.94 -7.47
CA ILE A 101 20.18 -14.18 -7.58
C ILE A 101 20.60 -14.39 -9.03
N GLY A 102 21.89 -14.51 -9.28
CA GLY A 102 22.44 -14.67 -10.64
C GLY A 102 22.32 -13.43 -11.55
N ASN A 103 21.77 -12.32 -11.07
CA ASN A 103 21.75 -11.06 -11.80
C ASN A 103 23.10 -10.34 -11.63
N ASN A 104 23.89 -10.29 -12.69
CA ASN A 104 25.20 -9.63 -12.72
C ASN A 104 25.16 -8.25 -13.41
N PHE A 105 24.00 -7.81 -13.89
CA PHE A 105 23.82 -6.49 -14.51
C PHE A 105 23.71 -5.35 -13.49
N GLN A 106 23.27 -5.67 -12.29
CA GLN A 106 22.99 -4.70 -11.25
C GLN A 106 23.72 -5.03 -9.94
N ALA A 107 24.39 -4.04 -9.36
CA ALA A 107 24.95 -4.14 -8.01
C ALA A 107 23.84 -3.87 -6.97
N ALA A 108 23.03 -4.86 -6.72
CA ALA A 108 21.88 -4.80 -5.80
C ALA A 108 21.95 -5.92 -4.75
N SER A 109 21.35 -5.69 -3.60
CA SER A 109 21.21 -6.66 -2.51
C SER A 109 20.11 -7.69 -2.82
N LEU A 110 20.26 -8.90 -2.27
CA LEU A 110 19.21 -9.93 -2.24
C LEU A 110 18.26 -9.73 -1.05
N SER A 111 18.63 -8.87 -0.08
CA SER A 111 17.82 -8.57 1.08
C SER A 111 16.69 -7.63 0.71
N ASN A 112 15.49 -7.98 1.16
CA ASN A 112 14.31 -7.14 0.95
C ASN A 112 14.21 -6.01 1.97
N CYS A 113 14.75 -6.23 3.18
CA CYS A 113 14.45 -5.45 4.37
C CYS A 113 15.70 -5.18 5.19
N PHE A 114 15.83 -3.93 5.63
CA PHE A 114 16.90 -3.45 6.48
C PHE A 114 16.34 -2.59 7.60
N VAL A 115 17.05 -2.53 8.71
CA VAL A 115 16.89 -1.49 9.72
C VAL A 115 18.20 -0.77 9.88
N ILE A 116 18.16 0.54 9.97
CA ILE A 116 19.32 1.40 10.25
C ILE A 116 19.17 2.05 11.62
N GLY A 117 20.30 2.48 12.18
CA GLY A 117 20.35 3.10 13.48
C GLY A 117 21.77 3.22 13.96
N HIS A 118 21.97 3.80 15.11
CA HIS A 118 23.28 3.91 15.75
C HIS A 118 23.24 3.29 17.14
N LYS A 119 24.35 2.71 17.60
CA LYS A 119 24.48 2.17 18.97
C LYS A 119 24.15 3.26 20.00
N ASN A 120 24.64 4.48 19.75
CA ASN A 120 24.35 5.68 20.54
C ASN A 120 23.71 6.70 19.58
N PRO A 121 22.40 6.64 19.35
CA PRO A 121 21.73 7.50 18.40
C PRO A 121 21.80 8.97 18.83
N ALA A 122 22.24 9.83 17.91
CA ALA A 122 22.34 11.25 18.13
C ALA A 122 21.14 11.99 17.55
N ASP A 123 20.63 12.97 18.28
CA ASP A 123 19.55 13.86 17.82
C ASP A 123 20.09 15.18 17.23
N SER A 124 21.35 15.17 16.84
CA SER A 124 21.96 16.28 16.08
C SER A 124 21.59 16.24 14.61
N TYR A 125 21.67 17.38 13.92
CA TYR A 125 21.49 17.43 12.46
C TYR A 125 22.43 16.46 11.74
N GLY A 126 23.68 16.33 12.20
CA GLY A 126 24.63 15.36 11.64
C GLY A 126 24.11 13.92 11.74
N GLY A 127 23.58 13.51 12.91
CA GLY A 127 22.98 12.20 13.10
C GLY A 127 21.73 11.98 12.27
N ILE A 128 20.83 12.94 12.25
CA ILE A 128 19.56 12.90 11.50
C ILE A 128 19.81 12.80 9.98
N PHE A 129 20.73 13.61 9.45
CA PHE A 129 21.07 13.59 8.02
C PHE A 129 21.85 12.35 7.63
N ARG A 130 22.66 11.82 8.53
CA ARG A 130 23.33 10.54 8.33
C ARG A 130 22.33 9.40 8.15
N MET A 131 21.25 9.39 8.93
CA MET A 131 20.16 8.42 8.78
C MET A 131 19.46 8.55 7.42
N ASP A 132 19.22 9.79 6.95
CA ASP A 132 18.62 10.06 5.66
C ASP A 132 19.50 9.56 4.51
N GLU A 133 20.78 9.81 4.57
CA GLU A 133 21.75 9.34 3.59
C GLU A 133 21.83 7.80 3.57
N GLU A 134 21.98 7.15 4.74
CA GLU A 134 22.01 5.69 4.83
C GLU A 134 20.72 5.06 4.29
N GLN A 135 19.55 5.68 4.53
CA GLN A 135 18.26 5.26 3.99
C GLN A 135 18.27 5.25 2.45
N VAL A 136 18.70 6.35 1.82
CA VAL A 136 18.76 6.48 0.36
C VAL A 136 19.75 5.49 -0.25
N GLN A 137 20.91 5.30 0.38
CA GLN A 137 21.94 4.37 -0.08
C GLN A 137 21.46 2.92 -0.08
N LEU A 138 20.61 2.52 0.87
CA LEU A 138 19.98 1.20 0.89
C LEU A 138 18.87 1.08 -0.16
N MET A 139 18.04 2.11 -0.27
CA MET A 139 16.89 2.08 -1.21
C MET A 139 17.37 1.99 -2.66
N LYS A 140 18.44 2.68 -3.05
CA LYS A 140 19.00 2.55 -4.41
C LYS A 140 19.51 1.14 -4.73
N ARG A 141 19.77 0.30 -3.70
CA ARG A 141 20.16 -1.11 -3.81
C ARG A 141 18.98 -2.06 -3.58
N ARG A 142 17.74 -1.58 -3.73
CA ARG A 142 16.46 -2.32 -3.64
C ARG A 142 16.00 -2.67 -2.22
N GLY A 143 16.67 -2.21 -1.16
CA GLY A 143 16.26 -2.44 0.22
C GLY A 143 15.06 -1.60 0.62
N GLY A 144 14.09 -2.20 1.32
CA GLY A 144 13.14 -1.48 2.16
C GLY A 144 13.80 -1.17 3.51
N VAL A 145 13.54 0.00 4.08
CA VAL A 145 14.24 0.50 5.28
C VAL A 145 13.26 0.81 6.40
N GLY A 146 13.67 0.49 7.63
CA GLY A 146 12.99 0.95 8.84
C GLY A 146 13.97 1.64 9.77
N HIS A 147 13.51 2.66 10.49
CA HIS A 147 14.27 3.23 11.59
C HIS A 147 13.38 3.91 12.63
N ASP A 148 13.92 4.08 13.83
CA ASP A 148 13.23 4.60 14.99
C ASP A 148 13.57 6.08 15.21
N LEU A 149 12.57 6.86 15.55
CA LEU A 149 12.70 8.30 15.81
C LEU A 149 12.74 8.65 17.29
N SER A 150 12.66 7.67 18.19
CA SER A 150 12.53 7.88 19.64
C SER A 150 13.76 8.55 20.28
N HIS A 151 14.87 8.65 19.56
CA HIS A 151 16.09 9.34 19.99
C HIS A 151 16.11 10.84 19.64
N ILE A 152 15.19 11.32 18.81
CA ILE A 152 15.09 12.74 18.45
C ILE A 152 14.35 13.48 19.55
N ARG A 153 14.92 14.58 20.04
CA ARG A 153 14.32 15.37 21.13
C ARG A 153 12.94 15.92 20.77
N PRO A 154 12.02 16.01 21.73
CA PRO A 154 10.65 16.46 21.46
C PRO A 154 10.58 17.95 21.10
N THR A 155 9.44 18.32 20.56
CA THR A 155 9.09 19.71 20.20
C THR A 155 9.21 20.62 21.43
N GLY A 156 9.81 21.82 21.23
CA GLY A 156 9.99 22.83 22.28
C GLY A 156 11.19 22.58 23.18
N SER A 157 11.90 21.46 23.03
CA SER A 157 13.15 21.22 23.76
C SER A 157 14.20 22.28 23.44
N PRO A 158 14.97 22.81 24.40
CA PRO A 158 16.06 23.75 24.11
C PRO A 158 17.13 23.11 23.26
N VAL A 159 17.67 23.90 22.34
CA VAL A 159 18.83 23.59 21.52
C VAL A 159 19.87 24.69 21.67
N LEU A 160 21.14 24.32 21.66
CA LEU A 160 22.26 25.27 21.83
C LEU A 160 22.71 25.85 20.47
N ASN A 161 21.74 26.31 19.67
CA ASN A 161 21.98 26.96 18.40
C ASN A 161 21.00 28.15 18.21
N SER A 162 21.06 28.82 17.06
CA SER A 162 20.23 30.00 16.76
C SER A 162 18.72 29.73 16.71
N ALA A 163 18.27 28.47 16.65
CA ALA A 163 16.86 28.12 16.65
C ALA A 163 16.22 28.17 18.06
N LEU A 164 17.02 28.11 19.11
CA LEU A 164 16.66 28.11 20.53
C LEU A 164 15.83 26.90 20.96
N THR A 165 14.89 26.44 20.14
CA THR A 165 13.99 25.30 20.44
C THR A 165 13.93 24.31 19.29
N SER A 166 13.70 23.04 19.63
CA SER A 166 13.49 21.94 18.68
C SER A 166 12.10 22.00 18.04
N THR A 167 12.02 21.68 16.77
CA THR A 167 10.76 21.47 16.04
C THR A 167 10.14 20.09 16.28
N GLY A 168 10.84 19.18 16.98
CA GLY A 168 10.42 17.81 17.24
C GLY A 168 10.56 16.90 16.03
N ILE A 169 9.81 15.78 16.05
CA ILE A 169 9.99 14.67 15.09
C ILE A 169 9.31 14.88 13.73
N VAL A 170 8.20 15.63 13.65
CA VAL A 170 7.35 15.68 12.44
C VAL A 170 8.08 16.21 11.20
N PRO A 171 8.88 17.29 11.26
CA PRO A 171 9.63 17.76 10.08
C PRO A 171 10.63 16.72 9.56
N PHE A 172 11.21 15.91 10.44
CA PHE A 172 12.14 14.85 10.04
C PHE A 172 11.40 13.64 9.44
N MET A 173 10.16 13.34 9.89
CA MET A 173 9.30 12.36 9.23
C MET A 173 9.01 12.77 7.78
N GLU A 174 8.69 14.05 7.54
CA GLU A 174 8.46 14.58 6.19
C GLU A 174 9.72 14.50 5.33
N ARG A 175 10.89 14.80 5.90
CA ARG A 175 12.18 14.70 5.22
C ARG A 175 12.44 13.26 4.76
N TYR A 176 12.42 12.29 5.66
CA TYR A 176 12.65 10.88 5.33
C TYR A 176 11.62 10.33 4.33
N SER A 177 10.37 10.77 4.46
CA SER A 177 9.31 10.45 3.50
C SER A 177 9.60 11.00 2.11
N ASN A 178 10.12 12.22 2.00
CA ASN A 178 10.48 12.84 0.72
C ASN A 178 11.63 12.11 0.06
N SER A 179 12.71 11.84 0.79
CA SER A 179 13.87 11.08 0.29
C SER A 179 13.46 9.69 -0.23
N THR A 180 12.51 9.02 0.45
CA THR A 180 11.96 7.75 -0.03
C THR A 180 11.26 7.86 -1.39
N ARG A 181 10.58 8.99 -1.66
CA ARG A 181 9.86 9.18 -2.93
C ARG A 181 10.80 9.53 -4.10
N GLU A 182 11.97 10.06 -3.80
CA GLU A 182 12.97 10.43 -4.80
C GLU A 182 13.67 9.19 -5.37
N VAL A 183 13.82 8.13 -4.57
CA VAL A 183 14.52 6.92 -5.01
C VAL A 183 13.61 6.03 -5.85
N ALA A 184 13.93 5.89 -7.12
CA ALA A 184 13.30 4.94 -8.02
C ALA A 184 13.97 3.56 -7.91
N GLN A 185 13.15 2.49 -7.95
CA GLN A 185 13.59 1.09 -7.89
C GLN A 185 12.99 0.27 -9.05
N ASP A 186 13.24 0.67 -10.30
CA ASP A 186 12.70 -0.01 -11.49
C ASP A 186 11.18 -0.26 -11.39
N GLY A 187 10.41 0.84 -11.41
CA GLY A 187 8.94 0.80 -11.30
C GLY A 187 8.38 0.55 -9.89
N ARG A 188 9.23 0.41 -8.88
CA ARG A 188 8.85 0.41 -7.45
C ARG A 188 9.31 1.71 -6.81
N ARG A 189 8.53 2.20 -5.84
CA ARG A 189 8.97 3.28 -4.94
C ARG A 189 9.78 2.67 -3.81
N GLY A 190 10.67 3.43 -3.21
CA GLY A 190 11.29 3.10 -1.94
C GLY A 190 10.22 2.75 -0.90
N ALA A 191 10.55 1.91 0.05
CA ALA A 191 9.65 1.54 1.15
C ALA A 191 10.31 1.90 2.48
N LEU A 192 9.57 2.63 3.32
CA LEU A 192 10.06 3.15 4.60
C LEU A 192 9.08 2.81 5.73
N MET A 193 9.62 2.40 6.88
CA MET A 193 8.93 2.36 8.16
C MET A 193 9.55 3.36 9.12
N LEU A 194 8.75 4.24 9.68
CA LEU A 194 9.12 5.11 10.78
C LEU A 194 8.41 4.65 12.04
N THR A 195 9.16 4.45 13.12
CA THR A 195 8.62 4.05 14.42
C THR A 195 8.90 5.09 15.49
N LEU A 196 8.03 5.15 16.48
CA LEU A 196 8.20 5.97 17.68
C LEU A 196 7.66 5.23 18.91
N SER A 197 8.40 5.29 20.03
CA SER A 197 7.89 4.78 21.30
C SER A 197 6.74 5.64 21.80
N ILE A 198 5.69 5.01 22.32
CA ILE A 198 4.58 5.70 23.00
C ILE A 198 5.06 6.50 24.23
N LYS A 199 6.21 6.16 24.78
CA LYS A 199 6.85 6.85 25.90
C LYS A 199 7.46 8.21 25.53
N HIS A 200 7.59 8.48 24.23
CA HIS A 200 8.15 9.73 23.74
C HIS A 200 7.13 10.89 23.86
N PRO A 201 7.51 12.10 24.32
CA PRO A 201 6.58 13.22 24.49
C PRO A 201 5.86 13.69 23.19
N ASP A 202 6.47 13.50 22.03
CA ASP A 202 5.85 13.80 20.73
C ASP A 202 4.99 12.64 20.17
N ALA A 203 4.68 11.59 20.96
CA ALA A 203 3.90 10.45 20.49
C ALA A 203 2.54 10.85 19.91
N GLU A 204 1.84 11.79 20.53
CA GLU A 204 0.57 12.29 20.00
C GLU A 204 0.73 12.96 18.63
N ARG A 205 1.79 13.76 18.43
CA ARG A 205 2.10 14.39 17.13
C ARG A 205 2.46 13.37 16.05
N PHE A 206 3.16 12.31 16.43
CA PHE A 206 3.48 11.20 15.55
C PHE A 206 2.22 10.45 15.09
N ILE A 207 1.29 10.18 16.01
CA ILE A 207 0.01 9.52 15.74
C ILE A 207 -0.82 10.36 14.76
N ASP A 208 -0.78 11.68 14.88
CA ASP A 208 -1.53 12.61 14.03
C ASP A 208 -0.81 12.95 12.70
N ALA A 209 0.45 12.57 12.51
CA ALA A 209 1.27 13.01 11.38
C ALA A 209 0.71 12.66 9.99
N LYS A 210 -0.12 11.62 9.88
CA LYS A 210 -0.74 11.16 8.63
C LYS A 210 -2.26 11.38 8.57
N VAL A 211 -2.85 12.09 9.51
CA VAL A 211 -4.27 12.51 9.44
C VAL A 211 -4.48 13.42 8.22
N ASP A 212 -3.51 14.26 7.90
CA ASP A 212 -3.38 14.93 6.61
C ASP A 212 -2.73 13.97 5.60
N THR A 213 -3.54 13.38 4.73
CA THR A 213 -3.11 12.36 3.76
C THR A 213 -2.11 12.88 2.71
N SER A 214 -1.87 14.19 2.65
CA SER A 214 -0.85 14.80 1.79
C SER A 214 0.56 14.77 2.39
N LYS A 215 0.66 14.50 3.71
CA LYS A 215 1.93 14.47 4.44
C LYS A 215 2.45 13.06 4.64
N VAL A 216 3.76 12.93 4.80
CA VAL A 216 4.47 11.67 5.08
C VAL A 216 4.01 10.51 4.16
N THR A 217 3.76 10.80 2.89
CA THR A 217 3.18 9.86 1.91
C THR A 217 4.15 8.75 1.46
N GLY A 218 5.44 8.91 1.72
CA GLY A 218 6.50 7.95 1.37
C GLY A 218 6.85 6.96 2.50
N ALA A 219 6.20 7.05 3.67
CA ALA A 219 6.51 6.18 4.80
C ALA A 219 5.25 5.56 5.40
N ASN A 220 5.37 4.30 5.87
CA ASN A 220 4.46 3.71 6.84
C ASN A 220 4.89 4.19 8.23
N VAL A 221 3.93 4.40 9.11
CA VAL A 221 4.20 4.82 10.49
C VAL A 221 3.58 3.83 11.47
N SER A 222 4.35 3.45 12.49
CA SER A 222 3.88 2.54 13.53
C SER A 222 4.34 3.00 14.90
N VAL A 223 3.42 3.02 15.86
CA VAL A 223 3.73 3.37 17.24
C VAL A 223 4.14 2.12 18.02
N LYS A 224 5.25 2.20 18.74
CA LYS A 224 5.73 1.15 19.64
C LYS A 224 5.05 1.32 20.99
N ILE A 225 4.16 0.41 21.33
CA ILE A 225 3.34 0.43 22.54
C ILE A 225 3.92 -0.57 23.54
N ASP A 226 4.18 -0.13 24.76
CA ASP A 226 4.60 -0.99 25.88
C ASP A 226 3.39 -1.52 26.67
N ASP A 227 3.62 -2.56 27.45
CA ASP A 227 2.61 -3.20 28.28
C ASP A 227 2.07 -2.26 29.41
N GLU A 228 2.91 -1.33 29.88
CA GLU A 228 2.53 -0.33 30.89
C GLU A 228 1.46 0.61 30.35
N PHE A 229 1.66 1.12 29.13
CA PHE A 229 0.70 1.96 28.45
C PHE A 229 -0.64 1.23 28.21
N MET A 230 -0.59 -0.01 27.71
CA MET A 230 -1.80 -0.79 27.47
C MET A 230 -2.61 -1.00 28.74
N ARG A 231 -1.95 -1.38 29.84
CA ARG A 231 -2.62 -1.52 31.13
C ARG A 231 -3.19 -0.20 31.64
N ALA A 232 -2.46 0.89 31.51
CA ALA A 232 -2.92 2.23 31.91
C ALA A 232 -4.13 2.67 31.07
N ALA A 233 -4.09 2.48 29.75
CA ALA A 233 -5.18 2.84 28.83
C ALA A 233 -6.47 2.06 29.14
N LEU A 234 -6.38 0.75 29.33
CA LEU A 234 -7.53 -0.09 29.66
C LEU A 234 -8.11 0.20 31.05
N ALA A 235 -7.27 0.63 31.99
CA ALA A 235 -7.69 1.00 33.34
C ALA A 235 -8.11 2.48 33.48
N GLY A 236 -8.04 3.29 32.41
CA GLY A 236 -8.33 4.72 32.45
C GLY A 236 -7.39 5.52 33.35
N LYS A 237 -6.13 5.12 33.44
CA LYS A 237 -5.11 5.74 34.27
C LYS A 237 -4.19 6.66 33.47
N LYS A 238 -3.42 7.47 34.18
CA LYS A 238 -2.33 8.25 33.60
C LYS A 238 -1.18 7.33 33.20
N TYR A 239 -0.46 7.77 32.15
CA TYR A 239 0.79 7.17 31.68
C TYR A 239 1.87 8.23 31.63
N TYR A 240 3.10 7.83 31.94
CA TYR A 240 4.23 8.70 32.06
C TYR A 240 5.10 8.68 30.79
N GLN A 241 5.21 9.83 30.13
CA GLN A 241 6.10 10.03 28.98
C GLN A 241 7.36 10.74 29.41
N GLN A 242 8.48 10.41 28.77
CA GLN A 242 9.78 11.01 29.07
C GLN A 242 10.72 11.05 27.86
N PHE A 243 11.72 11.94 27.96
CA PHE A 243 12.84 11.98 27.01
C PHE A 243 14.16 12.28 27.74
N PRO A 244 15.28 11.59 27.48
CA PRO A 244 15.36 10.36 26.66
C PRO A 244 14.49 9.23 27.23
N ILE A 245 13.90 8.39 26.35
CA ILE A 245 12.87 7.40 26.76
C ILE A 245 13.36 6.31 27.70
N HIS A 246 14.66 6.02 27.73
CA HIS A 246 15.29 5.00 28.59
C HIS A 246 16.17 5.61 29.71
N SER A 247 16.08 6.93 29.94
CA SER A 247 16.93 7.58 30.94
C SER A 247 16.32 7.48 32.33
N ASP A 248 17.15 7.14 33.32
CA ASP A 248 16.79 7.23 34.76
C ASP A 248 16.70 8.70 35.21
N LYS A 249 17.26 9.63 34.43
CA LYS A 249 17.23 11.07 34.68
C LYS A 249 16.77 11.79 33.40
N PRO A 250 15.50 11.70 33.09
CA PRO A 250 14.97 12.30 31.85
C PRO A 250 15.02 13.82 31.93
N LEU A 251 15.27 14.46 30.78
CA LEU A 251 15.28 15.91 30.61
C LEU A 251 13.85 16.48 30.55
N TYR A 252 12.90 15.68 30.05
CA TYR A 252 11.49 16.01 29.87
C TYR A 252 10.63 14.91 30.43
N GLN A 253 9.55 15.30 31.08
CA GLN A 253 8.60 14.40 31.68
C GLN A 253 7.21 15.01 31.59
N GLN A 254 6.21 14.17 31.26
CA GLN A 254 4.81 14.58 31.30
C GLN A 254 3.91 13.40 31.61
N ASP A 255 2.84 13.68 32.37
CA ASP A 255 1.74 12.76 32.55
C ASP A 255 0.71 12.97 31.43
N ILE A 256 0.23 11.90 30.85
CA ILE A 256 -0.85 11.93 29.87
C ILE A 256 -2.00 11.02 30.31
N ASP A 257 -3.19 11.28 29.78
CA ASP A 257 -4.32 10.36 29.85
C ASP A 257 -4.10 9.24 28.83
N ALA A 258 -3.76 8.04 29.32
CA ALA A 258 -3.46 6.90 28.47
C ALA A 258 -4.66 6.46 27.64
N LYS A 259 -5.88 6.49 28.23
CA LYS A 259 -7.11 6.12 27.50
C LYS A 259 -7.39 7.08 26.36
N LYS A 260 -7.26 8.37 26.60
CA LYS A 260 -7.48 9.39 25.55
C LYS A 260 -6.51 9.22 24.38
N LEU A 261 -5.24 8.93 24.65
CA LEU A 261 -4.25 8.70 23.59
C LEU A 261 -4.52 7.37 22.84
N TRP A 262 -4.95 6.33 23.57
CA TRP A 262 -5.36 5.06 22.96
C TRP A 262 -6.59 5.24 22.05
N ASP A 263 -7.63 5.94 22.51
CA ASP A 263 -8.82 6.23 21.72
C ASP A 263 -8.47 7.03 20.45
N LYS A 264 -7.47 7.92 20.51
CA LYS A 264 -6.95 8.64 19.35
C LYS A 264 -6.26 7.70 18.34
N ILE A 265 -5.44 6.76 18.81
CA ILE A 265 -4.81 5.73 17.95
C ILE A 265 -5.90 4.95 17.20
N ILE A 266 -6.93 4.49 17.94
CA ILE A 266 -8.06 3.75 17.36
C ILE A 266 -8.80 4.59 16.32
N HIS A 267 -9.15 5.84 16.67
CA HIS A 267 -9.83 6.75 15.75
C HIS A 267 -9.05 6.97 14.46
N ASN A 268 -7.74 7.27 14.57
CA ASN A 268 -6.89 7.51 13.39
C ASN A 268 -6.74 6.25 12.54
N ALA A 269 -6.54 5.08 13.16
CA ALA A 269 -6.48 3.81 12.45
C ALA A 269 -7.80 3.49 11.73
N TRP A 270 -8.95 3.70 12.36
CA TRP A 270 -10.27 3.55 11.76
C TRP A 270 -10.48 4.51 10.58
N LYS A 271 -10.01 5.76 10.71
CA LYS A 271 -10.20 6.82 9.72
C LYS A 271 -9.26 6.69 8.50
N SER A 272 -8.00 6.33 8.72
CA SER A 272 -6.93 6.41 7.70
C SER A 272 -6.05 5.16 7.59
N ALA A 273 -6.36 4.08 8.32
CA ALA A 273 -5.54 2.87 8.45
C ALA A 273 -4.12 3.12 8.99
N GLU A 274 -3.90 4.24 9.67
CA GLU A 274 -2.62 4.59 10.31
C GLU A 274 -2.85 5.39 11.61
N PRO A 275 -1.95 5.26 12.59
CA PRO A 275 -0.73 4.46 12.60
C PRO A 275 -1.00 2.96 12.76
N GLY A 276 -0.02 2.14 12.34
CA GLY A 276 0.08 0.75 12.77
C GLY A 276 0.49 0.68 14.25
N VAL A 277 0.24 -0.47 14.88
CA VAL A 277 0.60 -0.72 16.28
C VAL A 277 1.57 -1.88 16.37
N MET A 278 2.64 -1.68 17.14
CA MET A 278 3.62 -2.69 17.50
C MET A 278 3.62 -2.86 19.01
N PHE A 279 3.33 -4.06 19.50
CA PHE A 279 3.39 -4.40 20.93
C PHE A 279 4.84 -4.69 21.30
N TRP A 280 5.54 -3.62 21.69
CA TRP A 280 6.99 -3.60 21.73
C TRP A 280 7.57 -4.54 22.79
N ASP A 281 6.95 -4.62 23.96
CA ASP A 281 7.41 -5.53 25.00
C ASP A 281 7.25 -7.00 24.57
N THR A 282 6.21 -7.33 23.84
CA THR A 282 6.04 -8.67 23.26
C THR A 282 7.12 -8.95 22.21
N ILE A 283 7.43 -7.98 21.34
CA ILE A 283 8.50 -8.12 20.34
C ILE A 283 9.83 -8.43 21.03
N ILE A 284 10.22 -7.63 22.02
CA ILE A 284 11.52 -7.78 22.71
C ILE A 284 11.57 -9.07 23.52
N ARG A 285 10.51 -9.38 24.28
CA ARG A 285 10.45 -10.58 25.11
C ARG A 285 10.61 -11.87 24.28
N GLU A 286 10.03 -11.91 23.09
CA GLU A 286 10.06 -13.07 22.21
C GLU A 286 11.27 -13.08 21.26
N SER A 287 12.05 -12.01 21.20
CA SER A 287 13.17 -11.87 20.27
C SER A 287 14.37 -12.70 20.70
N ILE A 288 14.78 -13.65 19.87
CA ILE A 288 16.03 -14.40 20.10
C ILE A 288 17.27 -13.52 19.83
N PRO A 289 17.31 -12.69 18.77
CA PRO A 289 18.45 -11.79 18.57
C PRO A 289 18.77 -10.89 19.75
N ASP A 290 17.78 -10.41 20.50
CA ASP A 290 18.00 -9.56 21.68
C ASP A 290 18.71 -10.29 22.84
N CYS A 291 18.79 -11.63 22.81
CA CYS A 291 19.65 -12.39 23.70
C CYS A 291 21.15 -12.09 23.46
N TYR A 292 21.49 -11.51 22.32
CA TYR A 292 22.84 -11.13 21.88
C TYR A 292 23.01 -9.60 21.79
N ALA A 293 22.33 -8.85 22.66
CA ALA A 293 22.40 -7.38 22.68
C ALA A 293 23.83 -6.85 22.90
N ASP A 294 24.65 -7.58 23.66
CA ASP A 294 26.08 -7.31 23.89
C ASP A 294 26.92 -7.44 22.61
N GLU A 295 26.46 -8.20 21.63
CA GLU A 295 27.09 -8.39 20.32
C GLU A 295 26.54 -7.42 19.24
N GLY A 296 25.63 -6.52 19.61
CA GLY A 296 25.03 -5.51 18.74
C GLY A 296 23.65 -5.88 18.19
N PHE A 297 23.06 -7.00 18.65
CA PHE A 297 21.73 -7.46 18.21
C PHE A 297 20.60 -6.93 19.09
N THR A 298 20.53 -5.62 19.27
CA THR A 298 19.41 -4.96 19.96
C THR A 298 18.38 -4.52 18.94
N THR A 299 17.16 -5.05 19.01
CA THR A 299 16.05 -4.69 18.12
C THR A 299 15.61 -3.26 18.37
N VAL A 300 15.53 -2.44 17.31
CA VAL A 300 15.16 -1.01 17.40
C VAL A 300 13.94 -0.62 16.58
N ALA A 301 13.70 -1.29 15.46
CA ALA A 301 12.57 -1.03 14.56
C ALA A 301 12.21 -2.29 13.79
N THR A 302 11.24 -2.18 12.88
CA THR A 302 10.90 -3.24 11.92
C THR A 302 11.14 -2.77 10.50
N ASN A 303 11.13 -3.71 9.56
CA ASN A 303 11.03 -3.43 8.13
C ASN A 303 9.70 -2.73 7.77
N PRO A 304 9.52 -2.23 6.52
CA PRO A 304 8.32 -1.49 6.11
C PRO A 304 6.98 -2.18 6.29
N CYS A 305 6.95 -3.52 6.26
CA CYS A 305 5.71 -4.31 6.41
C CYS A 305 5.50 -4.85 7.84
N GLY A 306 6.45 -4.64 8.76
CA GLY A 306 6.32 -4.95 10.17
C GLY A 306 6.56 -6.39 10.58
N GLU A 307 6.84 -7.31 9.63
CA GLU A 307 7.02 -8.73 9.92
C GLU A 307 8.42 -9.09 10.44
N ILE A 308 9.39 -8.19 10.35
CA ILE A 308 10.76 -8.47 10.76
C ILE A 308 11.29 -7.39 11.70
N PRO A 309 11.20 -7.60 13.01
CA PRO A 309 11.96 -6.80 13.99
C PRO A 309 13.45 -7.01 13.78
N LEU A 310 14.20 -5.92 13.60
CA LEU A 310 15.60 -5.94 13.23
C LEU A 310 16.46 -5.04 14.13
N CYS A 311 17.71 -5.44 14.24
CA CYS A 311 18.78 -4.65 14.86
C CYS A 311 19.37 -3.67 13.85
N PRO A 312 20.09 -2.62 14.28
CA PRO A 312 20.76 -1.71 13.35
C PRO A 312 21.71 -2.45 12.41
N TYR A 313 21.59 -2.15 11.11
CA TYR A 313 22.41 -2.74 10.03
C TYR A 313 22.17 -4.24 9.78
N ASP A 314 21.15 -4.81 10.41
CA ASP A 314 20.72 -6.17 10.12
C ASP A 314 19.71 -6.19 8.96
N SER A 315 19.55 -7.34 8.35
CA SER A 315 18.74 -7.52 7.15
C SER A 315 18.15 -8.92 7.06
N CYS A 316 17.09 -9.05 6.27
CA CYS A 316 16.44 -10.33 6.06
C CYS A 316 16.18 -10.62 4.58
N ARG A 317 16.29 -11.90 4.20
CA ARG A 317 15.96 -12.48 2.90
C ARG A 317 14.77 -13.36 3.08
N LEU A 318 13.90 -13.42 2.08
CA LEU A 318 12.57 -14.00 2.23
C LEU A 318 12.34 -15.13 1.21
N LEU A 319 11.88 -16.27 1.71
CA LEU A 319 11.21 -17.33 0.96
C LEU A 319 9.86 -17.63 1.62
N ALA A 320 8.88 -18.07 0.83
CA ALA A 320 7.59 -18.54 1.34
C ALA A 320 7.30 -19.96 0.87
N ILE A 321 6.77 -20.79 1.77
CA ILE A 321 6.28 -22.13 1.43
C ILE A 321 4.80 -22.00 1.05
N ASN A 322 4.43 -22.53 -0.12
CA ASN A 322 3.05 -22.57 -0.59
C ASN A 322 2.30 -23.72 0.04
N LEU A 323 1.53 -23.44 1.10
CA LEU A 323 0.86 -24.46 1.91
C LEU A 323 -0.17 -25.27 1.12
N LEU A 324 -0.85 -24.67 0.14
CA LEU A 324 -1.83 -25.38 -0.69
C LEU A 324 -1.22 -26.59 -1.42
N SER A 325 0.05 -26.52 -1.80
CA SER A 325 0.74 -27.58 -2.54
C SER A 325 1.00 -28.85 -1.74
N TYR A 326 0.72 -28.82 -0.45
CA TYR A 326 0.84 -29.98 0.43
C TYR A 326 -0.51 -30.59 0.78
N VAL A 327 -1.61 -30.11 0.18
CA VAL A 327 -2.92 -30.74 0.34
C VAL A 327 -3.12 -31.78 -0.75
N ASP A 328 -3.16 -33.05 -0.37
CA ASP A 328 -3.48 -34.15 -1.26
C ASP A 328 -5.01 -34.16 -1.48
N LYS A 329 -5.46 -34.40 -2.72
CA LYS A 329 -6.88 -34.40 -3.12
C LYS A 329 -7.64 -33.15 -2.65
N PRO A 330 -7.12 -31.92 -2.95
CA PRO A 330 -7.69 -30.67 -2.45
C PRO A 330 -9.18 -30.54 -2.82
N PHE A 331 -9.96 -29.91 -1.96
CA PHE A 331 -11.38 -29.63 -2.14
C PHE A 331 -12.31 -30.83 -2.21
N THR A 332 -11.82 -32.01 -1.86
CA THR A 332 -12.62 -33.26 -1.77
C THR A 332 -12.81 -33.68 -0.32
N LYS A 333 -13.72 -34.63 -0.08
CA LYS A 333 -13.92 -35.22 1.25
C LYS A 333 -12.71 -36.03 1.75
N GLU A 334 -11.79 -36.41 0.87
CA GLU A 334 -10.57 -37.14 1.17
C GLU A 334 -9.35 -36.23 1.30
N ALA A 335 -9.55 -34.92 1.30
CA ALA A 335 -8.47 -33.93 1.40
C ALA A 335 -7.67 -34.13 2.70
N SER A 336 -6.35 -34.17 2.58
CA SER A 336 -5.45 -34.31 3.72
C SER A 336 -4.14 -33.56 3.49
N PHE A 337 -3.53 -33.09 4.56
CA PHE A 337 -2.26 -32.37 4.48
C PHE A 337 -1.10 -33.35 4.59
N ASN A 338 -0.19 -33.33 3.63
CA ASN A 338 0.97 -34.20 3.54
C ASN A 338 2.14 -33.67 4.40
N PHE A 339 2.09 -33.99 5.70
CA PHE A 339 3.12 -33.52 6.64
C PHE A 339 4.52 -34.07 6.33
N GLU A 340 4.65 -35.29 5.82
CA GLU A 340 5.96 -35.87 5.54
C GLU A 340 6.68 -35.15 4.42
N LYS A 341 5.99 -34.86 3.32
CA LYS A 341 6.51 -34.08 2.22
C LYS A 341 6.80 -32.64 2.67
N PHE A 342 5.91 -32.08 3.50
CA PHE A 342 6.08 -30.73 4.03
C PHE A 342 7.36 -30.60 4.85
N LYS A 343 7.61 -31.52 5.79
CA LYS A 343 8.84 -31.55 6.61
C LYS A 343 10.11 -31.61 5.75
N GLN A 344 10.13 -32.51 4.76
CA GLN A 344 11.27 -32.65 3.84
C GLN A 344 11.54 -31.35 3.07
N HIS A 345 10.49 -30.66 2.63
CA HIS A 345 10.63 -29.40 1.91
C HIS A 345 11.00 -28.24 2.84
N VAL A 346 10.60 -28.24 4.11
CA VAL A 346 11.06 -27.26 5.11
C VAL A 346 12.57 -27.37 5.30
N GLU A 347 13.13 -28.58 5.43
CA GLU A 347 14.58 -28.77 5.51
C GLU A 347 15.30 -28.18 4.30
N LYS A 348 14.82 -28.50 3.08
CA LYS A 348 15.39 -27.97 1.84
C LYS A 348 15.23 -26.44 1.72
N ALA A 349 14.09 -25.89 2.14
CA ALA A 349 13.87 -24.45 2.15
C ALA A 349 14.84 -23.73 3.09
N MET A 350 15.12 -24.28 4.26
CA MET A 350 16.08 -23.71 5.20
C MET A 350 17.53 -23.78 4.67
N ARG A 351 17.90 -24.83 3.93
CA ARG A 351 19.19 -24.89 3.25
C ARG A 351 19.29 -23.80 2.19
N MET A 352 18.26 -23.66 1.34
CA MET A 352 18.19 -22.58 0.36
C MET A 352 18.28 -21.20 1.00
N MET A 353 17.63 -20.98 2.15
CA MET A 353 17.73 -19.73 2.89
C MET A 353 19.17 -19.43 3.34
N ASP A 354 19.89 -20.42 3.84
CA ASP A 354 21.30 -20.25 4.25
C ASP A 354 22.23 -20.00 3.04
N ASP A 355 21.97 -20.67 1.92
CA ASP A 355 22.68 -20.44 0.64
C ASP A 355 22.46 -19.02 0.10
N ILE A 356 21.24 -18.48 0.25
CA ILE A 356 20.93 -17.09 -0.12
C ILE A 356 21.73 -16.10 0.74
N ILE A 357 22.07 -16.42 1.99
CA ILE A 357 22.97 -15.58 2.79
C ILE A 357 24.37 -15.55 2.21
N ASP A 358 24.91 -16.68 1.76
CA ASP A 358 26.20 -16.72 1.12
C ASP A 358 26.19 -15.92 -0.19
N LEU A 359 25.13 -16.06 -0.99
CA LEU A 359 24.93 -15.26 -2.23
C LEU A 359 24.81 -13.76 -1.89
N GLU A 360 24.12 -13.39 -0.80
CA GLU A 360 24.04 -12.00 -0.35
C GLU A 360 25.40 -11.46 0.05
N LEU A 361 26.20 -12.24 0.79
CA LEU A 361 27.54 -11.82 1.15
C LEU A 361 28.42 -11.58 -0.08
N GLU A 362 28.30 -12.40 -1.12
CA GLU A 362 28.97 -12.17 -2.41
C GLU A 362 28.48 -10.87 -3.06
N LYS A 363 27.18 -10.58 -3.04
CA LYS A 363 26.60 -9.31 -3.54
C LYS A 363 27.08 -8.11 -2.73
N VAL A 364 27.13 -8.23 -1.41
CA VAL A 364 27.64 -7.16 -0.54
C VAL A 364 29.11 -6.85 -0.82
N GLU A 365 29.95 -7.86 -1.05
CA GLU A 365 31.34 -7.64 -1.48
C GLU A 365 31.41 -6.95 -2.84
N LEU A 366 30.56 -7.34 -3.79
CA LEU A 366 30.46 -6.66 -5.09
C LEU A 366 30.09 -5.18 -4.93
N ILE A 367 29.12 -4.87 -4.06
CA ILE A 367 28.71 -3.49 -3.76
C ILE A 367 29.88 -2.70 -3.11
N ILE A 368 30.55 -3.27 -2.10
CA ILE A 368 31.68 -2.65 -1.42
C ILE A 368 32.80 -2.33 -2.41
N ASN A 369 33.16 -3.30 -3.27
CA ASN A 369 34.20 -3.12 -4.27
C ASN A 369 33.83 -2.06 -5.32
N LYS A 370 32.53 -2.03 -5.74
CA LYS A 370 32.04 -1.00 -6.64
C LYS A 370 32.17 0.39 -6.03
N ILE A 371 31.73 0.58 -4.78
CA ILE A 371 31.81 1.87 -4.08
C ILE A 371 33.28 2.30 -3.91
N ALA A 372 34.16 1.37 -3.53
CA ALA A 372 35.59 1.67 -3.38
C ALA A 372 36.25 2.13 -4.69
N ALA A 373 35.73 1.66 -5.83
CA ALA A 373 36.23 2.02 -7.16
C ALA A 373 35.53 3.25 -7.77
N ASP A 374 34.51 3.82 -7.13
CA ASP A 374 33.85 5.02 -7.63
C ASP A 374 34.82 6.21 -7.63
N PRO A 375 34.77 7.08 -8.68
CA PRO A 375 35.70 8.21 -8.84
C PRO A 375 35.38 9.41 -7.91
N GLU A 376 34.34 9.34 -7.11
CA GLU A 376 33.98 10.37 -6.15
C GLU A 376 35.01 10.52 -5.03
N ASP A 377 35.04 11.69 -4.40
CA ASP A 377 35.90 11.97 -3.25
C ASP A 377 35.62 10.98 -2.10
N GLU A 378 36.65 10.66 -1.32
CA GLU A 378 36.56 9.66 -0.27
C GLU A 378 35.56 10.00 0.81
N ASP A 379 35.43 11.27 1.17
CA ASP A 379 34.47 11.74 2.17
C ASP A 379 33.01 11.59 1.71
N ILE A 380 32.72 11.66 0.43
CA ILE A 380 31.39 11.42 -0.15
C ILE A 380 31.05 9.92 -0.08
N ARG A 381 31.90 9.06 -0.64
CA ARG A 381 31.63 7.61 -0.71
C ARG A 381 31.75 6.88 0.64
N ARG A 382 32.37 7.51 1.64
CA ARG A 382 32.62 6.91 2.96
C ARG A 382 31.34 6.44 3.64
N VAL A 383 30.25 7.21 3.57
CA VAL A 383 28.97 6.87 4.24
C VAL A 383 28.42 5.56 3.71
N GLU A 384 28.32 5.42 2.40
CA GLU A 384 27.82 4.17 1.78
C GLU A 384 28.77 2.99 2.04
N LEU A 385 30.06 3.23 1.95
CA LEU A 385 31.06 2.18 2.21
C LEU A 385 31.00 1.62 3.63
N GLU A 386 30.91 2.51 4.64
CA GLU A 386 30.78 2.10 6.04
C GLU A 386 29.47 1.39 6.32
N LEU A 387 28.38 1.85 5.73
CA LEU A 387 27.05 1.23 5.81
C LEU A 387 27.12 -0.24 5.37
N TRP A 388 27.63 -0.51 4.17
CA TRP A 388 27.70 -1.88 3.65
C TRP A 388 28.70 -2.76 4.41
N LYS A 389 29.77 -2.22 4.96
CA LYS A 389 30.67 -2.95 5.86
C LYS A 389 29.96 -3.37 7.16
N LYS A 390 29.14 -2.52 7.76
CA LYS A 390 28.33 -2.85 8.94
C LYS A 390 27.30 -3.93 8.61
N ILE A 391 26.59 -3.81 7.48
CA ILE A 391 25.62 -4.82 7.02
C ILE A 391 26.29 -6.17 6.81
N ARG A 392 27.46 -6.19 6.16
CA ARG A 392 28.26 -7.41 6.01
C ARG A 392 28.57 -8.06 7.35
N THR A 393 28.99 -7.27 8.33
CA THR A 393 29.34 -7.76 9.66
C THR A 393 28.13 -8.40 10.36
N MET A 394 26.98 -7.74 10.34
CA MET A 394 25.75 -8.27 10.95
C MET A 394 25.25 -9.54 10.22
N ALA A 395 25.29 -9.53 8.89
CA ALA A 395 24.88 -10.69 8.09
C ALA A 395 25.77 -11.93 8.37
N ARG A 396 27.08 -11.75 8.55
CA ARG A 396 28.00 -12.83 8.91
C ARG A 396 27.75 -13.34 10.31
N LYS A 397 27.68 -12.43 11.30
CA LYS A 397 27.53 -12.80 12.72
C LYS A 397 26.25 -13.59 13.00
N GLY A 398 25.12 -13.13 12.46
CA GLY A 398 23.81 -13.70 12.80
C GLY A 398 23.25 -14.69 11.76
N ARG A 399 23.58 -14.54 10.49
CA ARG A 399 23.02 -15.34 9.39
C ARG A 399 21.49 -15.44 9.46
N ARG A 400 20.82 -14.29 9.61
CA ARG A 400 19.36 -14.21 9.76
C ARG A 400 18.66 -14.60 8.46
N THR A 401 17.60 -15.38 8.58
CA THR A 401 16.71 -15.79 7.46
C THR A 401 15.27 -15.38 7.73
N GLY A 402 14.42 -15.46 6.71
CA GLY A 402 13.00 -15.17 6.79
C GLY A 402 12.19 -16.18 5.98
N LEU A 403 12.13 -17.43 6.46
CA LEU A 403 11.26 -18.45 5.89
C LEU A 403 9.84 -18.25 6.42
N GLY A 404 8.88 -18.15 5.52
CA GLY A 404 7.46 -17.98 5.85
C GLY A 404 6.55 -18.89 5.06
N ILE A 405 5.28 -18.54 5.07
CA ILE A 405 4.21 -19.26 4.38
C ILE A 405 3.42 -18.33 3.45
N THR A 406 2.74 -18.92 2.50
CA THR A 406 1.67 -18.32 1.71
C THR A 406 0.56 -19.33 1.48
N ALA A 407 -0.61 -18.90 1.00
CA ALA A 407 -1.75 -19.76 0.73
C ALA A 407 -2.42 -20.40 1.98
N GLU A 408 -2.33 -19.77 3.15
CA GLU A 408 -3.00 -20.28 4.35
C GLU A 408 -4.52 -20.39 4.16
N GLY A 409 -5.15 -19.34 3.62
CA GLY A 409 -6.59 -19.32 3.36
C GLY A 409 -7.02 -20.42 2.39
N ASP A 410 -6.26 -20.63 1.32
CA ASP A 410 -6.55 -21.69 0.33
C ASP A 410 -6.26 -23.08 0.86
N MET A 411 -5.21 -23.28 1.65
CA MET A 411 -4.94 -24.56 2.30
C MET A 411 -6.10 -24.97 3.20
N LEU A 412 -6.60 -24.06 4.04
CA LEU A 412 -7.74 -24.33 4.91
C LEU A 412 -9.01 -24.64 4.10
N ALA A 413 -9.30 -23.85 3.07
CA ALA A 413 -10.42 -24.10 2.17
C ALA A 413 -10.31 -25.45 1.45
N ALA A 414 -9.12 -25.82 0.98
CA ALA A 414 -8.86 -27.09 0.31
C ALA A 414 -9.07 -28.31 1.22
N LEU A 415 -8.88 -28.13 2.53
CA LEU A 415 -9.14 -29.15 3.56
C LEU A 415 -10.59 -29.14 4.07
N GLY A 416 -11.45 -28.25 3.54
CA GLY A 416 -12.81 -28.06 4.02
C GLY A 416 -12.90 -27.37 5.39
N LEU A 417 -11.83 -26.72 5.83
CA LEU A 417 -11.77 -25.97 7.07
C LEU A 417 -12.11 -24.49 6.81
N ARG A 418 -13.07 -23.96 7.54
CA ARG A 418 -13.49 -22.58 7.40
C ARG A 418 -12.55 -21.67 8.17
N TYR A 419 -11.89 -20.74 7.48
CA TYR A 419 -10.98 -19.79 8.09
C TYR A 419 -11.65 -19.02 9.25
N GLY A 420 -10.94 -18.88 10.37
CA GLY A 420 -11.43 -18.20 11.57
C GLY A 420 -12.20 -19.08 12.56
N THR A 421 -12.48 -20.35 12.24
CA THR A 421 -13.05 -21.30 13.21
C THR A 421 -11.99 -21.86 14.15
N PRO A 422 -12.37 -22.35 15.34
CA PRO A 422 -11.42 -23.00 16.25
C PRO A 422 -10.69 -24.19 15.61
N GLU A 423 -11.37 -24.99 14.80
CA GLU A 423 -10.81 -26.16 14.11
C GLU A 423 -9.75 -25.73 13.07
N ALA A 424 -10.07 -24.70 12.28
CA ALA A 424 -9.12 -24.13 11.32
C ALA A 424 -7.91 -23.52 12.03
N THR A 425 -8.13 -22.81 13.14
CA THR A 425 -7.06 -22.24 13.97
C THR A 425 -6.15 -23.33 14.52
N ALA A 426 -6.71 -24.40 15.10
CA ALA A 426 -5.93 -25.51 15.62
C ALA A 426 -5.10 -26.20 14.52
N PHE A 427 -5.66 -26.33 13.32
CA PHE A 427 -4.95 -26.92 12.19
C PHE A 427 -3.82 -26.02 11.69
N ALA A 428 -4.07 -24.72 11.51
CA ALA A 428 -3.07 -23.72 11.11
C ALA A 428 -1.90 -23.67 12.10
N VAL A 429 -2.20 -23.70 13.40
CA VAL A 429 -1.19 -23.78 14.46
C VAL A 429 -0.38 -25.07 14.38
N LYS A 430 -1.01 -26.20 14.09
CA LYS A 430 -0.31 -27.48 13.88
C LYS A 430 0.67 -27.41 12.70
N VAL A 431 0.26 -26.80 11.58
CA VAL A 431 1.14 -26.61 10.41
C VAL A 431 2.30 -25.69 10.77
N GLN A 432 2.03 -24.54 11.40
CA GLN A 432 3.06 -23.57 11.77
C GLN A 432 4.03 -24.13 12.82
N LYS A 433 3.53 -24.87 13.80
CA LYS A 433 4.38 -25.58 14.78
C LYS A 433 5.29 -26.59 14.11
N THR A 434 4.77 -27.36 13.16
CA THR A 434 5.56 -28.32 12.37
C THR A 434 6.64 -27.57 11.58
N LEU A 435 6.28 -26.47 10.89
CA LEU A 435 7.25 -25.61 10.20
C LEU A 435 8.38 -25.16 11.13
N ALA A 436 8.02 -24.67 12.33
CA ALA A 436 8.99 -24.17 13.29
C ALA A 436 9.95 -25.28 13.76
N LEU A 437 9.43 -26.41 14.21
CA LEU A 437 10.26 -27.51 14.70
C LEU A 437 11.19 -28.04 13.61
N GLU A 438 10.69 -28.22 12.37
CA GLU A 438 11.52 -28.73 11.28
C GLU A 438 12.54 -27.68 10.79
N ALA A 439 12.20 -26.38 10.80
CA ALA A 439 13.18 -25.33 10.50
C ALA A 439 14.31 -25.28 11.55
N TYR A 440 13.95 -25.43 12.84
CA TYR A 440 14.95 -25.51 13.90
C TYR A 440 15.81 -26.77 13.81
N ARG A 441 15.22 -27.91 13.43
CA ARG A 441 15.96 -29.15 13.17
C ARG A 441 16.93 -28.96 11.99
N ALA A 442 16.48 -28.34 10.91
CA ALA A 442 17.31 -28.05 9.74
C ALA A 442 18.48 -27.14 10.07
N THR A 443 18.26 -26.06 10.84
CA THR A 443 19.35 -25.13 11.21
C THR A 443 20.37 -25.77 12.18
N VAL A 444 19.94 -26.68 13.06
CA VAL A 444 20.85 -27.46 13.93
C VAL A 444 21.66 -28.45 13.09
N LYS A 445 21.05 -29.16 12.16
CA LYS A 445 21.71 -30.05 11.20
C LYS A 445 22.76 -29.28 10.37
N MET A 446 22.38 -28.11 9.83
CA MET A 446 23.32 -27.25 9.11
C MET A 446 24.44 -26.72 10.01
N ALA A 447 24.19 -26.45 11.29
CA ALA A 447 25.25 -26.04 12.20
C ALA A 447 26.29 -27.15 12.37
N ALA A 448 25.87 -28.42 12.46
CA ALA A 448 26.78 -29.55 12.51
C ALA A 448 27.57 -29.75 11.19
N GLU A 449 26.96 -29.43 10.04
CA GLU A 449 27.61 -29.58 8.71
C GLU A 449 28.45 -28.36 8.29
N ARG A 450 28.01 -27.14 8.64
CA ARG A 450 28.53 -25.87 8.11
C ARG A 450 29.08 -24.94 9.19
N GLY A 451 28.96 -25.33 10.48
CA GLY A 451 29.26 -24.49 11.65
C GLY A 451 28.07 -23.63 12.10
N ALA A 452 27.98 -23.40 13.39
CA ALA A 452 26.99 -22.50 13.98
C ALA A 452 27.22 -21.04 13.57
N PHE A 453 26.22 -20.17 13.73
CA PHE A 453 26.43 -18.75 13.56
C PHE A 453 27.46 -18.22 14.59
N GLU A 454 28.25 -17.21 14.18
CA GLU A 454 29.52 -16.83 14.83
C GLU A 454 29.43 -16.60 16.36
N ILE A 455 28.31 -16.02 16.81
CA ILE A 455 28.12 -15.59 18.19
C ILE A 455 27.21 -16.52 19.00
N PHE A 456 26.90 -17.71 18.50
CA PHE A 456 25.97 -18.63 19.17
C PHE A 456 26.44 -18.98 20.60
N ASP A 457 25.57 -18.82 21.58
CA ASP A 457 25.72 -19.26 22.96
C ASP A 457 24.37 -19.70 23.54
N ALA A 458 24.13 -20.98 23.70
CA ALA A 458 22.88 -21.56 24.20
C ALA A 458 22.46 -20.98 25.57
N ARG A 459 23.44 -20.58 26.42
CA ARG A 459 23.16 -20.03 27.77
C ARG A 459 22.46 -18.67 27.68
N LYS A 460 22.78 -17.86 26.66
CA LYS A 460 22.11 -16.54 26.44
C LYS A 460 20.63 -16.70 26.11
N GLU A 461 20.27 -17.80 25.50
CA GLU A 461 18.92 -18.07 24.99
C GLU A 461 18.02 -18.86 25.97
N GLU A 462 18.56 -19.35 27.06
CA GLU A 462 17.88 -20.28 27.99
C GLU A 462 16.51 -19.78 28.49
N LYS A 463 16.37 -18.46 28.65
CA LYS A 463 15.16 -17.80 29.16
C LYS A 463 14.26 -17.27 28.04
N ASN A 464 14.65 -17.43 26.77
CA ASN A 464 13.82 -16.95 25.67
C ASN A 464 12.56 -17.83 25.53
N PRO A 465 11.34 -17.24 25.43
CA PRO A 465 10.09 -18.00 25.38
C PRO A 465 9.98 -18.93 24.18
N MET A 466 10.47 -18.51 23.00
CA MET A 466 10.44 -19.37 21.80
C MET A 466 11.32 -20.62 21.99
N ILE A 467 12.51 -20.45 22.54
CA ILE A 467 13.43 -21.55 22.88
C ILE A 467 12.81 -22.45 23.95
N GLY A 468 12.11 -21.88 24.94
CA GLY A 468 11.34 -22.62 25.92
C GLY A 468 10.27 -23.53 25.30
N ARG A 469 9.50 -22.99 24.36
CA ARG A 469 8.47 -23.76 23.63
C ARG A 469 9.07 -24.88 22.78
N ILE A 470 10.22 -24.67 22.16
CA ILE A 470 10.94 -25.71 21.41
C ILE A 470 11.40 -26.82 22.37
N ARG A 471 12.00 -26.47 23.50
CA ARG A 471 12.44 -27.42 24.53
C ARG A 471 11.30 -28.29 25.06
N GLU A 472 10.12 -27.70 25.28
CA GLU A 472 8.93 -28.42 25.72
C GLU A 472 8.34 -29.33 24.64
N ALA A 473 8.32 -28.85 23.38
CA ALA A 473 7.71 -29.57 22.26
C ALA A 473 8.59 -30.71 21.72
N ASP A 474 9.92 -30.54 21.77
CA ASP A 474 10.92 -31.48 21.25
C ASP A 474 12.23 -31.38 22.06
N PRO A 475 12.31 -32.09 23.21
CA PRO A 475 13.49 -32.06 24.06
C PRO A 475 14.78 -32.58 23.39
N GLU A 476 14.63 -33.51 22.43
CA GLU A 476 15.78 -34.07 21.68
C GLU A 476 16.36 -33.00 20.75
N LEU A 477 15.51 -32.31 20.01
CA LEU A 477 15.91 -31.16 19.18
C LEU A 477 16.64 -30.11 20.00
N TYR A 478 16.13 -29.80 21.21
CA TYR A 478 16.77 -28.84 22.10
C TYR A 478 18.15 -29.32 22.55
N ALA A 479 18.29 -30.58 22.89
CA ALA A 479 19.60 -31.17 23.28
C ALA A 479 20.61 -31.12 22.13
N GLU A 480 20.20 -31.46 20.90
CA GLU A 480 21.05 -31.33 19.72
C GLU A 480 21.40 -29.84 19.42
N MET A 481 20.48 -28.93 19.64
CA MET A 481 20.72 -27.48 19.49
C MET A 481 21.77 -26.97 20.49
N VAL A 482 21.70 -27.39 21.74
CA VAL A 482 22.72 -27.04 22.78
C VAL A 482 24.10 -27.61 22.40
N LYS A 483 24.12 -28.81 21.82
CA LYS A 483 25.38 -29.51 21.46
C LYS A 483 26.02 -28.96 20.19
N HIS A 484 25.26 -28.69 19.14
CA HIS A 484 25.79 -28.32 17.82
C HIS A 484 25.61 -26.83 17.49
N GLY A 485 24.76 -26.13 18.23
CA GLY A 485 24.37 -24.78 17.89
C GLY A 485 23.30 -24.72 16.80
N ARG A 486 23.06 -23.51 16.31
CA ARG A 486 22.24 -23.23 15.14
C ARG A 486 23.05 -22.50 14.07
N ARG A 487 22.74 -22.76 12.81
CA ARG A 487 23.36 -22.02 11.67
C ARG A 487 22.85 -20.58 11.55
N ASN A 488 21.64 -20.29 12.03
CA ASN A 488 20.93 -19.02 11.84
C ASN A 488 20.39 -18.49 13.19
N ILE A 489 20.54 -17.18 13.46
CA ILE A 489 20.13 -16.56 14.72
C ILE A 489 18.61 -16.51 14.89
N ALA A 490 17.87 -16.21 13.82
CA ALA A 490 16.42 -16.24 13.73
C ALA A 490 16.00 -16.60 12.30
N MET A 491 14.84 -17.24 12.12
CA MET A 491 14.55 -17.95 10.86
C MET A 491 13.18 -17.70 10.27
N LEU A 492 12.13 -17.49 11.07
CA LEU A 492 10.74 -17.60 10.64
C LEU A 492 10.04 -16.26 10.66
N THR A 493 9.34 -15.93 9.59
CA THR A 493 8.50 -14.74 9.47
C THR A 493 7.34 -14.98 8.51
N ILE A 494 6.23 -14.29 8.69
CA ILE A 494 5.15 -14.32 7.71
C ILE A 494 5.06 -12.96 7.03
N ALA A 495 5.61 -12.90 5.80
CA ALA A 495 5.60 -11.74 4.94
C ALA A 495 4.22 -11.58 4.23
N PRO A 496 3.88 -10.38 3.73
CA PRO A 496 2.61 -10.14 3.05
C PRO A 496 2.39 -11.00 1.79
N THR A 497 3.44 -11.33 1.07
CA THR A 497 3.43 -12.09 -0.20
C THR A 497 2.46 -11.58 -1.27
N GLY A 498 2.00 -10.32 -1.18
CA GLY A 498 0.90 -9.79 -2.00
C GLY A 498 1.13 -9.86 -3.51
N THR A 499 2.36 -9.63 -3.99
CA THR A 499 2.69 -9.74 -5.42
C THR A 499 3.01 -11.18 -5.83
N THR A 500 3.68 -11.94 -4.97
CA THR A 500 4.06 -13.32 -5.27
C THR A 500 2.88 -14.27 -5.25
N SER A 501 1.84 -13.98 -4.46
CA SER A 501 0.59 -14.75 -4.47
C SER A 501 -0.20 -14.62 -5.78
N LEU A 502 -0.03 -13.53 -6.55
CA LEU A 502 -0.58 -13.44 -7.90
C LEU A 502 0.06 -14.47 -8.84
N MET A 503 1.37 -14.71 -8.72
CA MET A 503 2.09 -15.68 -9.53
C MET A 503 1.87 -17.12 -9.07
N SER A 504 1.70 -17.36 -7.77
CA SER A 504 1.30 -18.68 -7.27
C SER A 504 -0.21 -18.93 -7.37
N GLN A 505 -0.98 -17.92 -7.75
CA GLN A 505 -2.44 -17.99 -7.91
C GLN A 505 -3.16 -18.44 -6.62
N THR A 506 -2.70 -17.93 -5.48
CA THR A 506 -3.17 -18.32 -4.14
C THR A 506 -3.52 -17.11 -3.28
N THR A 507 -4.10 -17.35 -2.09
CA THR A 507 -4.20 -16.36 -1.03
C THR A 507 -2.82 -15.93 -0.53
N SER A 508 -2.69 -14.72 0.00
CA SER A 508 -1.42 -14.11 0.42
C SER A 508 -1.11 -14.42 1.88
N GLY A 509 0.09 -14.91 2.18
CA GLY A 509 0.57 -15.10 3.54
C GLY A 509 -0.42 -15.87 4.42
N ILE A 510 -0.74 -15.29 5.57
CA ILE A 510 -1.73 -15.78 6.53
C ILE A 510 -3.17 -15.32 6.20
N GLU A 511 -3.36 -14.50 5.17
CA GLU A 511 -4.64 -13.86 4.90
C GLU A 511 -5.70 -14.83 4.37
N PRO A 512 -6.99 -14.62 4.71
CA PRO A 512 -8.09 -15.30 4.04
C PRO A 512 -8.21 -14.81 2.60
N VAL A 513 -9.00 -15.49 1.77
CA VAL A 513 -9.34 -14.98 0.45
C VAL A 513 -10.00 -13.59 0.56
N PHE A 514 -9.62 -12.67 -0.31
CA PHE A 514 -10.24 -11.35 -0.31
C PHE A 514 -11.70 -11.44 -0.77
N ARG A 515 -11.94 -12.04 -1.95
CA ARG A 515 -13.25 -12.41 -2.49
C ARG A 515 -13.11 -13.60 -3.41
N PRO A 516 -13.99 -14.60 -3.35
CA PRO A 516 -13.98 -15.72 -4.29
C PRO A 516 -14.26 -15.28 -5.73
N VAL A 517 -15.10 -14.26 -5.88
CA VAL A 517 -15.47 -13.65 -7.17
C VAL A 517 -15.66 -12.15 -7.00
N TYR A 518 -15.24 -11.38 -8.00
CA TYR A 518 -15.54 -9.95 -8.09
C TYR A 518 -15.73 -9.51 -9.54
N LYS A 519 -16.51 -8.46 -9.77
CA LYS A 519 -16.70 -7.87 -11.11
C LYS A 519 -15.60 -6.87 -11.42
N ARG A 520 -15.03 -7.00 -12.60
CA ARG A 520 -14.07 -6.04 -13.16
C ARG A 520 -14.67 -5.40 -14.38
N ARG A 521 -14.33 -4.14 -14.61
CA ARG A 521 -14.75 -3.35 -15.76
C ARG A 521 -13.53 -3.09 -16.65
N ARG A 522 -13.67 -3.32 -17.96
CA ARG A 522 -12.65 -3.04 -18.96
C ARG A 522 -13.27 -2.19 -20.07
N LYS A 523 -12.56 -1.17 -20.55
CA LYS A 523 -12.94 -0.44 -21.75
C LYS A 523 -12.81 -1.36 -22.96
N ILE A 524 -13.82 -1.35 -23.84
CA ILE A 524 -13.85 -2.11 -25.07
C ILE A 524 -13.03 -1.34 -26.12
N ASN A 525 -12.02 -1.96 -26.68
CA ASN A 525 -11.28 -1.38 -27.80
C ASN A 525 -12.05 -1.59 -29.11
N PRO A 526 -11.86 -0.74 -30.14
CA PRO A 526 -12.52 -0.90 -31.43
C PRO A 526 -12.28 -2.24 -32.13
N SER A 527 -11.20 -2.95 -31.74
CA SER A 527 -10.84 -4.28 -32.24
C SER A 527 -11.62 -5.43 -31.56
N ASP A 528 -12.27 -5.18 -30.41
CA ASP A 528 -12.94 -6.20 -29.58
C ASP A 528 -14.38 -6.40 -30.09
N GLN A 529 -14.56 -7.06 -31.23
CA GLN A 529 -15.85 -7.20 -31.92
C GLN A 529 -16.88 -8.05 -31.16
N ASP A 530 -16.44 -8.97 -30.32
CA ASP A 530 -17.30 -9.91 -29.57
C ASP A 530 -17.60 -9.47 -28.13
N ALA A 531 -17.10 -8.31 -27.68
CA ALA A 531 -17.26 -7.84 -26.32
C ALA A 531 -18.71 -7.38 -26.05
N LYS A 532 -19.33 -7.92 -24.99
CA LYS A 532 -20.68 -7.50 -24.53
C LYS A 532 -20.60 -6.13 -23.86
N VAL A 533 -21.27 -5.13 -24.42
CA VAL A 533 -21.34 -3.79 -23.81
C VAL A 533 -22.24 -3.85 -22.57
N ALA A 534 -21.64 -3.76 -21.39
CA ALA A 534 -22.35 -3.73 -20.12
C ALA A 534 -22.68 -2.30 -19.67
N PHE A 535 -21.85 -1.34 -20.09
CA PHE A 535 -21.98 0.06 -19.69
C PHE A 535 -21.37 0.96 -20.76
N VAL A 536 -22.04 2.09 -21.01
CA VAL A 536 -21.52 3.17 -21.83
C VAL A 536 -21.38 4.38 -20.93
N ASP A 537 -20.21 4.99 -20.88
CA ASP A 537 -20.00 6.20 -20.08
C ASP A 537 -20.56 7.45 -20.79
N ASP A 538 -20.54 8.57 -20.09
CA ASP A 538 -21.05 9.85 -20.58
C ASP A 538 -20.26 10.41 -21.78
N MET A 539 -19.10 9.80 -22.09
CA MET A 539 -18.29 10.12 -23.27
C MET A 539 -18.55 9.21 -24.46
N GLY A 540 -19.52 8.27 -24.33
CA GLY A 540 -19.85 7.29 -25.34
C GLY A 540 -18.86 6.10 -25.40
N GLU A 541 -17.95 5.98 -24.46
CA GLU A 541 -17.02 4.87 -24.41
C GLU A 541 -17.71 3.62 -23.83
N LYS A 542 -17.50 2.52 -24.52
CA LYS A 542 -18.11 1.24 -24.19
C LYS A 542 -17.23 0.45 -23.24
N PHE A 543 -17.84 -0.13 -22.23
CA PHE A 543 -17.18 -1.00 -21.26
C PHE A 543 -17.88 -2.34 -21.18
N GLU A 544 -17.11 -3.39 -21.03
CA GLU A 544 -17.57 -4.69 -20.62
C GLU A 544 -17.37 -4.89 -19.13
N GLU A 545 -18.27 -5.63 -18.49
CA GLU A 545 -18.10 -6.15 -17.14
C GLU A 545 -17.97 -7.67 -17.21
N TYR A 546 -16.95 -8.19 -16.52
CA TYR A 546 -16.73 -9.61 -16.44
C TYR A 546 -16.38 -10.03 -15.03
N ASN A 547 -16.68 -11.27 -14.70
CA ASN A 547 -16.34 -11.85 -13.41
C ASN A 547 -14.88 -12.27 -13.40
N VAL A 548 -14.16 -11.91 -12.34
CA VAL A 548 -12.83 -12.41 -12.03
C VAL A 548 -12.97 -13.37 -10.87
N TYR A 549 -12.53 -14.59 -11.08
CA TYR A 549 -12.63 -15.68 -10.12
C TYR A 549 -11.30 -15.90 -9.43
N HIS A 550 -11.34 -16.17 -8.12
CA HIS A 550 -10.18 -16.68 -7.43
C HIS A 550 -9.86 -18.09 -7.96
N HIS A 551 -8.63 -18.36 -8.36
CA HIS A 551 -8.23 -19.59 -9.06
C HIS A 551 -8.64 -20.85 -8.28
N ASN A 552 -8.44 -20.87 -6.97
CA ASN A 552 -8.75 -22.02 -6.15
C ASN A 552 -10.25 -22.17 -5.85
N PHE A 553 -11.04 -21.11 -6.00
CA PHE A 553 -12.50 -21.24 -6.03
C PHE A 553 -12.98 -21.96 -7.29
N VAL A 554 -12.36 -21.69 -8.45
CA VAL A 554 -12.65 -22.44 -9.69
C VAL A 554 -12.28 -23.92 -9.53
N LYS A 555 -11.11 -24.23 -8.96
CA LYS A 555 -10.71 -25.62 -8.68
C LYS A 555 -11.66 -26.32 -7.71
N TRP A 556 -12.20 -25.58 -6.74
CA TRP A 556 -13.24 -26.12 -5.86
C TRP A 556 -14.53 -26.43 -6.64
N LEU A 557 -14.98 -25.54 -7.54
CA LEU A 557 -16.13 -25.79 -8.40
C LEU A 557 -15.95 -27.07 -9.23
N GLU A 558 -14.81 -27.22 -9.90
CA GLU A 558 -14.46 -28.38 -10.72
C GLU A 558 -14.45 -29.69 -9.89
N ALA A 559 -13.79 -29.68 -8.73
CA ALA A 559 -13.71 -30.83 -7.84
C ALA A 559 -15.07 -31.26 -7.29
N ASN A 560 -16.06 -30.36 -7.25
CA ASN A 560 -17.42 -30.65 -6.76
C ASN A 560 -18.46 -30.77 -7.90
N GLY A 561 -18.01 -30.87 -9.16
CA GLY A 561 -18.86 -31.21 -10.31
C GLY A 561 -19.69 -30.04 -10.86
N TYR A 562 -19.33 -28.80 -10.56
CA TYR A 562 -19.95 -27.63 -11.18
C TYR A 562 -19.43 -27.44 -12.61
N ASP A 563 -20.31 -26.97 -13.52
CA ASP A 563 -19.92 -26.64 -14.90
C ASP A 563 -19.19 -25.30 -14.97
N THR A 564 -17.86 -25.35 -15.10
CA THR A 564 -17.00 -24.16 -15.20
C THR A 564 -16.87 -23.62 -16.62
N SER A 565 -17.47 -24.28 -17.64
CA SER A 565 -17.30 -23.87 -19.05
C SER A 565 -17.97 -22.53 -19.39
N LYS A 566 -18.94 -22.08 -18.55
CA LYS A 566 -19.76 -20.87 -18.77
C LYS A 566 -19.68 -19.86 -17.63
N LEU A 567 -18.56 -19.79 -16.92
CA LEU A 567 -18.40 -18.91 -15.76
C LEU A 567 -18.71 -17.43 -16.03
N GLN A 568 -18.49 -16.94 -17.26
CA GLN A 568 -18.78 -15.54 -17.61
C GLN A 568 -20.28 -15.27 -17.89
N ASP A 569 -21.05 -16.30 -18.19
CA ASP A 569 -22.49 -16.21 -18.54
C ASP A 569 -23.42 -16.59 -17.38
N ILE A 570 -22.86 -16.93 -16.22
CA ILE A 570 -23.65 -17.35 -15.04
C ILE A 570 -24.38 -16.17 -14.40
N SER A 571 -25.60 -16.39 -13.94
CA SER A 571 -26.36 -15.36 -13.21
C SER A 571 -25.77 -15.08 -11.83
N ASP A 572 -25.90 -13.83 -11.37
CA ASP A 572 -25.42 -13.41 -10.04
C ASP A 572 -26.07 -14.26 -8.92
N ASP A 573 -27.34 -14.64 -9.06
CA ASP A 573 -28.05 -15.46 -8.07
C ASP A 573 -27.51 -16.90 -8.00
N GLU A 574 -27.15 -17.48 -9.11
CA GLU A 574 -26.55 -18.79 -9.17
C GLU A 574 -25.11 -18.77 -8.62
N LEU A 575 -24.34 -17.75 -9.01
CA LEU A 575 -23.01 -17.54 -8.51
C LEU A 575 -23.00 -17.35 -6.99
N ASN A 576 -23.94 -16.57 -6.45
CA ASN A 576 -24.07 -16.39 -5.00
C ASN A 576 -24.39 -17.72 -4.28
N ARG A 577 -25.19 -18.59 -4.90
CA ARG A 577 -25.46 -19.95 -4.37
C ARG A 577 -24.21 -20.82 -4.36
N TRP A 578 -23.37 -20.73 -5.40
CA TRP A 578 -22.13 -21.46 -5.47
C TRP A 578 -21.13 -20.97 -4.42
N VAL A 579 -21.00 -19.66 -4.26
CA VAL A 579 -20.17 -19.06 -3.21
C VAL A 579 -20.67 -19.49 -1.82
N ALA A 580 -22.00 -19.48 -1.59
CA ALA A 580 -22.58 -19.90 -0.32
C ALA A 580 -22.34 -21.36 0.03
N ALA A 581 -22.22 -22.24 -0.99
CA ALA A 581 -21.90 -23.65 -0.83
C ALA A 581 -20.40 -23.93 -0.62
N SER A 582 -19.54 -22.98 -0.91
CA SER A 582 -18.09 -23.14 -0.91
C SER A 582 -17.47 -22.99 0.50
N PRO A 583 -16.28 -23.56 0.74
CA PRO A 583 -15.54 -23.36 1.99
C PRO A 583 -15.09 -21.89 2.21
N TYR A 584 -15.21 -21.04 1.19
CA TYR A 584 -14.91 -19.61 1.27
C TYR A 584 -16.07 -18.77 1.84
N HIS A 585 -17.26 -19.34 1.98
CA HIS A 585 -18.42 -18.63 2.55
C HIS A 585 -18.21 -18.29 4.03
N GLY A 586 -18.35 -17.00 4.38
CA GLY A 586 -18.08 -16.49 5.72
C GLY A 586 -16.61 -16.62 6.16
N ALA A 587 -15.70 -16.79 5.20
CA ALA A 587 -14.26 -16.92 5.39
C ALA A 587 -13.47 -15.96 4.49
N THR A 588 -14.12 -14.90 3.99
CA THR A 588 -13.47 -13.86 3.20
C THR A 588 -13.00 -12.71 4.09
N ALA A 589 -12.10 -11.88 3.59
CA ALA A 589 -11.55 -10.76 4.34
C ALA A 589 -12.62 -9.81 4.91
N ASN A 590 -13.78 -9.69 4.24
CA ASN A 590 -14.85 -8.77 4.59
C ASN A 590 -16.03 -9.38 5.38
N ASP A 591 -16.06 -10.68 5.59
CA ASP A 591 -17.17 -11.37 6.26
C ASP A 591 -16.73 -12.33 7.37
N ILE A 592 -15.44 -12.43 7.64
CA ILE A 592 -14.87 -13.23 8.71
C ILE A 592 -15.13 -12.60 10.08
N ASP A 593 -15.11 -13.39 11.14
CA ASP A 593 -14.94 -12.85 12.50
C ASP A 593 -13.52 -12.32 12.69
N TRP A 594 -13.38 -10.99 12.69
CA TRP A 594 -12.07 -10.30 12.77
C TRP A 594 -11.36 -10.51 14.11
N VAL A 595 -12.12 -10.69 15.20
CA VAL A 595 -11.56 -11.01 16.53
C VAL A 595 -11.00 -12.45 16.52
N ALA A 596 -11.73 -13.39 15.92
CA ALA A 596 -11.25 -14.75 15.74
C ALA A 596 -10.00 -14.83 14.84
N LYS A 597 -9.96 -14.02 13.77
CA LYS A 597 -8.74 -13.87 12.92
C LYS A 597 -7.52 -13.44 13.74
N VAL A 598 -7.67 -12.46 14.61
CA VAL A 598 -6.56 -11.96 15.45
C VAL A 598 -6.14 -12.99 16.51
N LYS A 599 -7.09 -13.73 17.09
CA LYS A 599 -6.77 -14.85 17.98
C LYS A 599 -5.97 -15.93 17.27
N MET A 600 -6.36 -16.28 16.04
CA MET A 600 -5.59 -17.21 15.20
C MET A 600 -4.18 -16.69 14.94
N GLN A 601 -4.01 -15.41 14.61
CA GLN A 601 -2.71 -14.78 14.45
C GLN A 601 -1.85 -14.91 15.72
N GLY A 602 -2.43 -14.65 16.92
CA GLY A 602 -1.72 -14.75 18.19
C GLY A 602 -1.23 -16.18 18.49
N GLU A 603 -2.05 -17.19 18.18
CA GLU A 603 -1.66 -18.60 18.35
C GLU A 603 -0.56 -19.02 17.36
N ILE A 604 -0.62 -18.58 16.11
CA ILE A 604 0.43 -18.81 15.11
C ILE A 604 1.72 -18.07 15.48
N GLN A 605 1.61 -16.83 16.01
CA GLN A 605 2.78 -16.02 16.42
C GLN A 605 3.69 -16.73 17.42
N LYS A 606 3.16 -17.62 18.26
CA LYS A 606 3.94 -18.41 19.20
C LYS A 606 5.00 -19.29 18.53
N TRP A 607 4.82 -19.57 17.22
CA TRP A 607 5.71 -20.41 16.41
C TRP A 607 6.38 -19.63 15.26
N VAL A 608 6.49 -18.31 15.44
CA VAL A 608 7.20 -17.42 14.51
C VAL A 608 8.16 -16.55 15.33
N ASP A 609 9.45 -16.75 15.13
CA ASP A 609 10.48 -16.06 15.94
C ASP A 609 10.64 -14.56 15.58
N HIS A 610 10.36 -14.16 14.33
CA HIS A 610 10.17 -12.75 13.98
C HIS A 610 8.73 -12.29 14.27
N SER A 611 8.05 -11.72 13.28
CA SER A 611 6.68 -11.24 13.39
C SER A 611 5.83 -11.69 12.19
N ILE A 612 4.60 -11.25 12.17
CA ILE A 612 3.62 -11.55 11.12
C ILE A 612 3.12 -10.23 10.55
N SER A 613 3.24 -10.06 9.23
CA SER A 613 2.57 -8.98 8.53
C SER A 613 1.12 -9.39 8.26
N VAL A 614 0.20 -8.67 8.86
CA VAL A 614 -1.23 -8.93 8.72
C VAL A 614 -2.01 -7.63 8.65
N THR A 615 -3.02 -7.62 7.79
CA THR A 615 -3.99 -6.53 7.72
C THR A 615 -5.38 -7.08 8.00
N VAL A 616 -6.04 -6.54 9.00
CA VAL A 616 -7.43 -6.81 9.26
C VAL A 616 -8.27 -5.91 8.35
N ASN A 617 -8.78 -6.47 7.25
CA ASN A 617 -9.64 -5.75 6.31
C ASN A 617 -11.05 -5.68 6.88
N LEU A 618 -11.60 -4.48 6.94
CA LEU A 618 -12.89 -4.19 7.56
C LEU A 618 -13.82 -3.50 6.54
N PRO A 619 -15.10 -3.85 6.51
CA PRO A 619 -16.09 -3.11 5.72
C PRO A 619 -16.19 -1.64 6.14
N ASN A 620 -16.72 -0.80 5.26
CA ASN A 620 -16.84 0.65 5.50
C ASN A 620 -17.70 1.03 6.72
N ASP A 621 -18.69 0.21 7.06
CA ASP A 621 -19.72 0.48 8.09
C ASP A 621 -19.37 -0.02 9.51
N VAL A 622 -18.15 -0.49 9.72
CA VAL A 622 -17.71 -0.94 11.05
C VAL A 622 -17.52 0.24 12.01
N SER A 623 -17.79 -0.01 13.28
CA SER A 623 -17.60 0.97 14.36
C SER A 623 -16.14 1.06 14.80
N GLU A 624 -15.76 2.20 15.40
CA GLU A 624 -14.46 2.34 16.07
C GLU A 624 -14.30 1.36 17.24
N ALA A 625 -15.40 0.98 17.90
CA ALA A 625 -15.39 0.01 18.98
C ALA A 625 -14.87 -1.37 18.51
N LEU A 626 -15.24 -1.81 17.31
CA LEU A 626 -14.72 -3.06 16.77
C LEU A 626 -13.19 -2.97 16.52
N VAL A 627 -12.71 -1.83 16.02
CA VAL A 627 -11.26 -1.61 15.84
C VAL A 627 -10.55 -1.66 17.20
N ALA A 628 -11.13 -1.06 18.24
CA ALA A 628 -10.60 -1.12 19.60
C ALA A 628 -10.53 -2.57 20.12
N ASP A 629 -11.58 -3.36 19.88
CA ASP A 629 -11.62 -4.78 20.27
C ASP A 629 -10.57 -5.61 19.53
N VAL A 630 -10.39 -5.37 18.24
CA VAL A 630 -9.34 -6.03 17.41
C VAL A 630 -7.95 -5.74 18.00
N TYR A 631 -7.63 -4.48 18.27
CA TYR A 631 -6.32 -4.11 18.80
C TYR A 631 -6.09 -4.62 20.23
N ARG A 632 -7.10 -4.53 21.09
CA ARG A 632 -7.03 -5.09 22.44
C ARG A 632 -6.78 -6.59 22.41
N THR A 633 -7.56 -7.32 21.62
CA THR A 633 -7.42 -8.78 21.46
C THR A 633 -6.02 -9.14 20.94
N ALA A 634 -5.48 -8.36 19.99
CA ALA A 634 -4.12 -8.60 19.48
C ALA A 634 -3.07 -8.53 20.59
N TRP A 635 -3.16 -7.53 21.47
CA TRP A 635 -2.28 -7.43 22.63
C TRP A 635 -2.47 -8.59 23.61
N GLU A 636 -3.72 -8.90 23.99
CA GLU A 636 -4.05 -9.98 24.92
C GLU A 636 -3.61 -11.37 24.43
N CYS A 637 -3.67 -11.59 23.11
CA CYS A 637 -3.25 -12.87 22.50
C CYS A 637 -1.75 -12.96 22.21
N GLY A 638 -0.96 -11.92 22.51
CA GLY A 638 0.49 -11.92 22.29
C GLY A 638 0.91 -11.74 20.84
N CYS A 639 0.08 -11.10 20.00
CA CYS A 639 0.54 -10.63 18.69
C CYS A 639 1.66 -9.60 18.86
N LYS A 640 2.61 -9.58 17.94
CA LYS A 640 3.70 -8.59 17.92
C LYS A 640 3.30 -7.28 17.26
N GLY A 641 2.27 -7.29 16.43
CA GLY A 641 1.70 -6.11 15.79
C GLY A 641 0.40 -6.42 15.07
N VAL A 642 -0.34 -5.39 14.74
CA VAL A 642 -1.58 -5.47 13.96
C VAL A 642 -1.83 -4.16 13.23
N THR A 643 -2.39 -4.26 12.03
CA THR A 643 -2.85 -3.14 11.23
C THR A 643 -4.27 -3.40 10.77
N VAL A 644 -5.11 -2.37 10.77
CA VAL A 644 -6.45 -2.45 10.21
C VAL A 644 -6.53 -1.64 8.92
N TYR A 645 -7.37 -2.08 8.00
CA TYR A 645 -7.74 -1.32 6.81
C TYR A 645 -9.25 -1.37 6.65
N ARG A 646 -9.91 -0.21 6.75
CA ARG A 646 -11.34 -0.09 6.55
C ARG A 646 -11.62 0.36 5.12
N ASP A 647 -12.53 -0.32 4.42
CA ASP A 647 -12.91 0.02 3.06
C ASP A 647 -13.31 1.49 2.95
N GLY A 648 -12.69 2.20 2.00
CA GLY A 648 -12.94 3.62 1.75
C GLY A 648 -12.22 4.60 2.69
N CYS A 649 -11.38 4.14 3.63
CA CYS A 649 -10.56 5.03 4.45
C CYS A 649 -9.39 5.66 3.68
N ARG A 650 -9.02 5.07 2.54
CA ARG A 650 -8.07 5.61 1.56
C ARG A 650 -8.62 5.44 0.15
N GLU A 651 -8.18 6.27 -0.81
CA GLU A 651 -8.49 6.04 -2.23
C GLU A 651 -7.83 4.71 -2.66
N GLY A 652 -8.65 3.66 -2.80
CA GLY A 652 -8.20 2.32 -3.15
C GLY A 652 -8.40 2.00 -4.64
N VAL A 653 -7.69 0.96 -5.10
CA VAL A 653 -7.73 0.45 -6.49
C VAL A 653 -9.02 -0.33 -6.78
N LEU A 654 -9.70 -0.85 -5.76
CA LEU A 654 -10.95 -1.61 -5.90
C LEU A 654 -12.13 -0.77 -5.43
N ILE A 655 -13.09 -0.53 -6.31
CA ILE A 655 -14.31 0.25 -6.03
C ILE A 655 -15.48 -0.72 -5.91
N ASP A 656 -16.11 -0.78 -4.73
CA ASP A 656 -17.33 -1.55 -4.51
C ASP A 656 -18.57 -0.68 -4.86
N LYS A 657 -19.32 -1.07 -5.89
CA LYS A 657 -20.47 -0.31 -6.38
C LYS A 657 -21.80 -0.57 -5.67
N LYS A 658 -21.88 -1.52 -4.75
CA LYS A 658 -23.14 -1.85 -4.07
C LYS A 658 -23.70 -0.77 -3.14
N LYS A 659 -23.01 0.34 -2.90
CA LYS A 659 -23.42 1.40 -1.94
C LYS A 659 -23.76 2.77 -2.55
N LYS A 660 -23.89 2.92 -3.88
CA LYS A 660 -24.37 4.19 -4.45
C LYS A 660 -25.89 4.33 -4.57
N ALA A 661 -26.65 3.27 -4.29
CA ALA A 661 -28.13 3.29 -4.45
C ALA A 661 -28.93 3.58 -3.16
N ALA A 662 -28.28 3.82 -2.01
CA ALA A 662 -29.01 4.03 -0.74
C ALA A 662 -28.37 5.12 0.13
N LYS A 663 -28.23 6.34 -0.40
CA LYS A 663 -28.07 7.60 0.37
C LYS A 663 -28.43 8.80 -0.49
N GLU A 664 -29.67 8.88 -0.92
CA GLU A 664 -30.34 10.15 -1.10
C GLU A 664 -31.10 10.41 0.19
N GLU A 665 -30.46 11.13 1.10
CA GLU A 665 -31.09 12.06 2.04
C GLU A 665 -30.03 12.64 2.96
N ASN A 666 -29.84 13.97 2.84
CA ASN A 666 -29.12 14.86 3.74
C ASN A 666 -27.59 14.74 3.88
N GLY A 667 -26.87 15.57 3.11
CA GLY A 667 -25.45 15.88 3.25
C GLY A 667 -24.67 15.68 1.95
N GLN A 668 -24.71 16.68 1.05
CA GLN A 668 -24.00 16.61 -0.22
C GLN A 668 -22.48 16.59 0.02
N THR A 669 -21.86 15.47 -0.36
CA THR A 669 -20.41 15.32 -0.39
C THR A 669 -19.82 16.24 -1.46
N ILE A 670 -18.86 17.09 -1.08
CA ILE A 670 -18.13 17.95 -2.03
C ILE A 670 -17.38 17.03 -2.99
N LEU A 671 -17.80 17.01 -4.25
CA LEU A 671 -17.09 16.25 -5.28
C LEU A 671 -15.73 16.91 -5.55
N LYS A 672 -14.66 16.13 -5.52
CA LYS A 672 -13.32 16.63 -5.84
C LYS A 672 -13.30 17.08 -7.31
N ARG A 673 -12.95 18.36 -7.53
CA ARG A 673 -12.89 18.92 -8.87
C ARG A 673 -11.90 18.16 -9.76
N PRO A 674 -12.33 17.63 -10.93
CA PRO A 674 -11.44 17.03 -11.92
C PRO A 674 -10.39 18.03 -12.42
N LYS A 675 -9.29 17.55 -12.97
CA LYS A 675 -8.24 18.41 -13.57
C LYS A 675 -8.80 19.20 -14.78
N SER A 676 -9.64 18.58 -15.58
CA SER A 676 -10.33 19.16 -16.72
C SER A 676 -11.84 18.97 -16.56
N ILE A 677 -12.63 19.99 -16.80
CA ILE A 677 -14.09 19.91 -16.84
C ILE A 677 -14.63 20.58 -18.11
N PRO A 678 -15.70 20.06 -18.73
CA PRO A 678 -16.38 20.72 -19.83
C PRO A 678 -16.86 22.10 -19.40
N ALA A 679 -16.92 23.04 -20.33
CA ALA A 679 -17.40 24.37 -20.04
C ALA A 679 -18.16 24.97 -21.23
N ASP A 680 -19.29 25.62 -20.92
CA ASP A 680 -20.03 26.44 -21.86
C ASP A 680 -19.58 27.90 -21.76
N ILE A 681 -19.60 28.61 -22.87
CA ILE A 681 -19.28 30.02 -22.98
C ILE A 681 -20.55 30.84 -23.17
N VAL A 682 -20.75 31.79 -22.27
CA VAL A 682 -21.86 32.76 -22.38
C VAL A 682 -21.29 34.18 -22.48
N ARG A 683 -21.60 34.89 -23.54
CA ARG A 683 -21.21 36.28 -23.77
C ARG A 683 -22.35 37.22 -23.39
N PHE A 684 -21.99 38.30 -22.68
CA PHE A 684 -22.98 39.30 -22.25
C PHE A 684 -22.36 40.68 -22.18
N LYS A 685 -23.15 41.71 -21.93
CA LYS A 685 -22.66 43.08 -21.71
C LYS A 685 -22.79 43.42 -20.23
N ASN A 686 -21.79 44.16 -19.74
CA ASN A 686 -21.82 44.84 -18.44
C ASN A 686 -21.60 46.34 -18.71
N GLY A 687 -22.64 47.12 -18.64
CA GLY A 687 -22.63 48.48 -19.21
C GLY A 687 -22.39 48.45 -20.73
N ASN A 688 -21.36 49.15 -21.18
CA ASN A 688 -20.95 49.17 -22.59
C ASN A 688 -19.88 48.15 -22.94
N GLU A 689 -19.37 47.41 -21.95
CA GLU A 689 -18.27 46.51 -22.11
C GLU A 689 -18.74 45.08 -22.50
N ASN A 690 -17.95 44.39 -23.33
CA ASN A 690 -18.17 42.99 -23.65
C ASN A 690 -17.59 42.09 -22.61
N TRP A 691 -18.40 41.20 -22.04
CA TRP A 691 -18.01 40.27 -20.98
C TRP A 691 -18.26 38.82 -21.42
N ILE A 692 -17.61 37.90 -20.73
CA ILE A 692 -17.68 36.47 -20.96
C ILE A 692 -17.82 35.73 -19.62
N ALA A 693 -18.66 34.70 -19.62
CA ALA A 693 -18.72 33.72 -18.55
C ALA A 693 -18.33 32.34 -19.10
N PHE A 694 -17.44 31.64 -18.40
CA PHE A 694 -17.16 30.22 -18.59
C PHE A 694 -17.89 29.47 -17.49
N VAL A 695 -18.91 28.69 -17.85
CA VAL A 695 -19.66 27.84 -16.91
C VAL A 695 -19.10 26.44 -16.99
N GLY A 696 -18.29 26.06 -16.03
CA GLY A 696 -17.74 24.71 -15.91
C GLY A 696 -18.81 23.74 -15.43
N LEU A 697 -18.93 22.61 -16.11
CA LEU A 697 -19.95 21.60 -15.87
C LEU A 697 -19.37 20.34 -15.25
N GLN A 698 -20.08 19.75 -14.29
CA GLN A 698 -19.80 18.42 -13.80
C GLN A 698 -21.11 17.61 -13.87
N ASP A 699 -21.08 16.49 -14.59
CA ASP A 699 -22.26 15.65 -14.86
C ASP A 699 -23.43 16.46 -15.47
N GLY A 700 -23.11 17.40 -16.39
CA GLY A 700 -24.09 18.27 -17.06
C GLY A 700 -24.65 19.42 -16.20
N ARG A 701 -24.23 19.53 -14.94
CA ARG A 701 -24.68 20.53 -13.99
C ARG A 701 -23.61 21.62 -13.80
N PRO A 702 -23.97 22.92 -13.69
CA PRO A 702 -23.03 23.96 -13.31
C PRO A 702 -22.32 23.66 -11.99
N TYR A 703 -20.99 23.64 -12.07
CA TYR A 703 -20.10 23.32 -10.97
C TYR A 703 -19.23 24.51 -10.56
N GLU A 704 -18.83 25.31 -11.54
CA GLU A 704 -18.08 26.55 -11.32
C GLU A 704 -18.34 27.56 -12.42
N ILE A 705 -18.13 28.82 -12.15
CA ILE A 705 -18.25 29.93 -13.10
C ILE A 705 -17.03 30.84 -13.00
N PHE A 706 -16.53 31.31 -14.14
CA PHE A 706 -15.48 32.31 -14.26
C PHE A 706 -16.00 33.42 -15.14
N THR A 707 -15.87 34.65 -14.73
CA THR A 707 -16.39 35.81 -15.45
C THR A 707 -15.35 36.90 -15.58
N GLY A 708 -15.30 37.55 -16.73
CA GLY A 708 -14.39 38.66 -16.97
C GLY A 708 -14.72 39.46 -18.21
N LYS A 709 -14.08 40.65 -18.32
CA LYS A 709 -14.14 41.49 -19.49
C LYS A 709 -13.35 40.90 -20.65
N ILE A 710 -13.88 40.97 -21.86
CA ILE A 710 -13.14 40.58 -23.07
C ILE A 710 -12.28 41.78 -23.48
N GLU A 711 -10.93 41.59 -23.32
CA GLU A 711 -9.97 42.52 -23.88
C GLU A 711 -9.35 41.86 -25.11
N GLU A 712 -9.54 42.50 -26.30
CA GLU A 712 -9.16 41.89 -27.59
C GLU A 712 -7.69 41.56 -27.69
N ASP A 713 -6.81 42.27 -26.99
CA ASP A 713 -5.35 42.02 -26.99
C ASP A 713 -4.93 40.90 -26.00
N ALA A 714 -5.72 40.61 -24.97
CA ALA A 714 -5.39 39.66 -23.92
C ALA A 714 -6.09 38.31 -24.08
N MET A 715 -7.32 38.29 -24.63
CA MET A 715 -8.14 37.11 -24.76
C MET A 715 -9.04 37.14 -25.99
N TYR A 716 -8.64 36.46 -27.05
CA TYR A 716 -9.49 36.29 -28.23
C TYR A 716 -10.05 34.89 -28.31
N ILE A 717 -11.37 34.76 -28.30
CA ILE A 717 -12.09 33.51 -28.56
C ILE A 717 -13.03 33.78 -29.73
N PRO A 718 -12.92 33.04 -30.85
CA PRO A 718 -13.79 33.22 -32.01
C PRO A 718 -15.27 33.22 -31.61
N PRO A 719 -16.13 34.07 -32.16
CA PRO A 719 -17.55 34.17 -31.76
C PRO A 719 -18.36 32.90 -31.90
N LYS A 720 -17.94 32.00 -32.78
CA LYS A 720 -18.62 30.71 -33.03
C LYS A 720 -18.27 29.64 -32.00
N ILE A 721 -17.24 29.85 -31.15
CA ILE A 721 -16.86 28.90 -30.12
C ILE A 721 -17.70 29.15 -28.87
N ASN A 722 -18.58 28.20 -28.54
CA ASN A 722 -19.48 28.27 -27.39
C ASN A 722 -19.19 27.21 -26.32
N LYS A 723 -18.28 26.29 -26.60
CA LYS A 723 -17.92 25.19 -25.69
C LYS A 723 -16.41 24.99 -25.64
N GLY A 724 -15.92 24.46 -24.53
CA GLY A 724 -14.52 24.08 -24.33
C GLY A 724 -14.32 23.37 -23.00
N PHE A 725 -13.12 23.49 -22.45
CA PHE A 725 -12.74 22.84 -21.20
C PHE A 725 -11.99 23.83 -20.30
N ILE A 726 -12.29 23.81 -19.01
CA ILE A 726 -11.51 24.54 -18.00
C ILE A 726 -10.51 23.58 -17.37
N ILE A 727 -9.23 23.85 -17.59
CA ILE A 727 -8.10 23.05 -17.11
C ILE A 727 -7.52 23.68 -15.86
N LYS A 728 -7.43 22.93 -14.78
CA LYS A 728 -6.73 23.35 -13.54
C LYS A 728 -5.28 22.91 -13.61
N VAL A 729 -4.36 23.88 -13.61
CA VAL A 729 -2.92 23.68 -13.61
C VAL A 729 -2.37 24.03 -12.23
N ARG A 730 -1.46 23.23 -11.71
CA ARG A 730 -0.64 23.60 -10.55
C ARG A 730 0.70 24.10 -11.06
N GLU A 731 1.08 25.30 -10.62
CA GLU A 731 2.37 25.88 -10.93
C GLU A 731 3.45 25.36 -9.95
N GLU A 732 4.70 25.48 -10.28
CA GLU A 732 5.84 25.03 -9.47
C GLU A 732 5.87 25.64 -8.07
N ASN A 733 5.37 26.86 -7.91
CA ASN A 733 5.25 27.57 -6.64
C ASN A 733 4.03 27.10 -5.79
N GLY A 734 3.31 26.05 -6.24
CA GLY A 734 2.13 25.50 -5.57
C GLY A 734 0.83 26.28 -5.81
N SER A 735 0.87 27.42 -6.53
CA SER A 735 -0.33 28.19 -6.88
C SER A 735 -1.20 27.45 -7.91
N LYS A 736 -2.48 27.83 -7.96
CA LYS A 736 -3.45 27.25 -8.88
C LYS A 736 -3.71 28.23 -10.01
N ARG A 737 -3.55 27.78 -11.25
CA ARG A 737 -3.92 28.48 -12.46
C ARG A 737 -5.05 27.74 -13.15
N TYR A 738 -5.94 28.50 -13.79
CA TYR A 738 -7.03 27.94 -14.62
C TYR A 738 -6.83 28.41 -16.05
N ASP A 739 -6.81 27.45 -16.97
CA ASP A 739 -6.66 27.67 -18.39
C ASP A 739 -7.97 27.27 -19.07
N PHE A 740 -8.33 27.93 -20.18
CA PHE A 740 -9.46 27.53 -21.01
C PHE A 740 -8.95 26.93 -22.33
N GLN A 741 -9.43 25.74 -22.69
CA GLN A 741 -9.09 25.07 -23.94
C GLN A 741 -10.34 24.92 -24.82
N TYR A 742 -10.17 25.14 -26.12
CA TYR A 742 -11.20 24.84 -27.11
C TYR A 742 -10.60 24.27 -28.39
N ILE A 743 -11.40 23.56 -29.16
CA ILE A 743 -11.00 23.03 -30.46
C ILE A 743 -11.55 23.98 -31.54
N ASP A 744 -10.70 24.45 -32.44
CA ASP A 744 -11.08 25.30 -33.54
C ASP A 744 -11.68 24.49 -34.70
N ARG A 745 -12.16 25.21 -35.75
CA ARG A 745 -12.78 24.58 -36.91
C ARG A 745 -11.86 23.66 -37.73
N TYR A 746 -10.56 23.72 -37.47
CA TYR A 746 -9.55 22.91 -38.15
C TYR A 746 -9.11 21.72 -37.30
N GLY A 747 -9.68 21.53 -36.10
CA GLY A 747 -9.36 20.46 -35.18
C GLY A 747 -8.16 20.72 -34.26
N TYR A 748 -7.59 21.93 -34.27
CA TYR A 748 -6.49 22.29 -33.40
C TYR A 748 -6.98 22.70 -32.01
N THR A 749 -6.30 22.21 -31.01
CA THR A 749 -6.56 22.61 -29.61
C THR A 749 -5.87 23.94 -29.31
N ASN A 750 -6.66 24.94 -29.01
CA ASN A 750 -6.20 26.26 -28.60
C ASN A 750 -6.33 26.42 -27.09
N THR A 751 -5.32 26.98 -26.42
CA THR A 751 -5.31 27.18 -24.96
C THR A 751 -5.13 28.64 -24.62
N ILE A 752 -6.05 29.16 -23.81
CA ILE A 752 -5.93 30.47 -23.16
C ILE A 752 -5.46 30.23 -21.74
N GLY A 753 -4.21 30.59 -21.44
CA GLY A 753 -3.59 30.39 -20.16
C GLY A 753 -4.00 31.42 -19.12
N GLY A 754 -4.24 30.98 -17.87
CA GLY A 754 -4.39 31.90 -16.74
C GLY A 754 -5.63 32.78 -16.77
N ILE A 755 -6.82 32.25 -17.17
CA ILE A 755 -8.06 33.02 -17.21
C ILE A 755 -8.37 33.74 -15.88
N SER A 756 -7.92 33.19 -14.75
CA SER A 756 -8.05 33.78 -13.42
C SER A 756 -7.22 35.06 -13.23
N ARG A 757 -6.18 35.29 -14.05
CA ARG A 757 -5.28 36.44 -13.98
C ARG A 757 -5.69 37.55 -14.98
N LEU A 758 -6.55 37.19 -15.93
CA LEU A 758 -7.04 38.08 -16.95
C LEU A 758 -8.29 38.87 -16.49
N PHE A 759 -8.89 38.47 -15.38
CA PHE A 759 -10.16 39.00 -14.91
C PHE A 759 -9.99 39.95 -13.73
N ASN A 760 -10.86 40.95 -13.64
CA ASN A 760 -10.92 41.88 -12.51
C ASN A 760 -11.12 41.12 -11.18
N GLU A 761 -10.33 41.45 -10.15
CA GLU A 761 -10.29 40.72 -8.87
C GLU A 761 -11.63 40.72 -8.15
N GLU A 762 -12.40 41.84 -8.19
CA GLU A 762 -13.68 41.94 -7.52
C GLU A 762 -14.68 40.95 -8.09
N PHE A 763 -14.89 40.96 -9.39
CA PHE A 763 -15.84 40.07 -10.08
C PHE A 763 -15.34 38.62 -10.10
N TRP A 764 -14.02 38.42 -10.09
CA TRP A 764 -13.42 37.12 -9.86
C TRP A 764 -13.77 36.57 -8.48
N ASN A 765 -13.77 37.37 -7.43
CA ASN A 765 -14.14 36.93 -6.07
C ASN A 765 -15.64 36.58 -5.99
N TYR A 766 -16.53 37.33 -6.62
CA TYR A 766 -17.94 36.99 -6.70
C TYR A 766 -18.17 35.69 -7.45
N ALA A 767 -17.53 35.48 -8.59
CA ALA A 767 -17.59 34.24 -9.36
C ALA A 767 -17.07 33.04 -8.55
N LYS A 768 -16.02 33.26 -7.73
CA LYS A 768 -15.47 32.24 -6.85
C LYS A 768 -16.45 31.84 -5.72
N LEU A 769 -17.16 32.80 -5.14
CA LEU A 769 -18.20 32.54 -4.13
C LEU A 769 -19.37 31.77 -4.75
N ILE A 770 -19.85 32.18 -5.92
CA ILE A 770 -20.90 31.47 -6.67
C ILE A 770 -20.44 30.04 -7.00
N SER A 771 -19.20 29.87 -7.46
CA SER A 771 -18.62 28.54 -7.69
C SER A 771 -18.57 27.71 -6.41
N GLY A 772 -18.34 28.31 -5.25
CA GLY A 772 -18.44 27.65 -3.95
C GLY A 772 -19.81 27.08 -3.70
N VAL A 773 -20.87 27.88 -3.84
CA VAL A 773 -22.29 27.46 -3.64
C VAL A 773 -22.71 26.38 -4.65
N LEU A 774 -22.29 26.51 -5.92
CA LEU A 774 -22.53 25.52 -6.97
C LEU A 774 -21.90 24.15 -6.63
N ARG A 775 -20.66 24.16 -6.16
CA ARG A 775 -19.93 22.95 -5.75
C ARG A 775 -20.57 22.23 -4.55
N HIS A 776 -21.17 22.99 -3.66
CA HIS A 776 -21.92 22.46 -2.52
C HIS A 776 -23.35 22.01 -2.89
N GLY A 777 -23.70 22.05 -4.17
CA GLY A 777 -24.91 21.42 -4.67
C GLY A 777 -26.19 22.24 -4.44
N MET A 778 -26.09 23.54 -4.14
CA MET A 778 -27.28 24.41 -4.05
C MET A 778 -28.08 24.33 -5.36
N PRO A 779 -29.41 24.11 -5.33
CA PRO A 779 -30.23 24.11 -6.53
C PRO A 779 -30.03 25.36 -7.38
N ILE A 780 -29.95 25.21 -8.72
CA ILE A 780 -29.65 26.34 -9.61
C ILE A 780 -30.65 27.50 -9.44
N THR A 781 -31.94 27.18 -9.22
CA THR A 781 -32.97 28.18 -8.89
C THR A 781 -32.62 29.02 -7.68
N ASN A 782 -32.10 28.40 -6.62
CA ASN A 782 -31.67 29.08 -5.40
C ASN A 782 -30.40 29.93 -5.62
N VAL A 783 -29.47 29.43 -6.45
CA VAL A 783 -28.26 30.18 -6.82
C VAL A 783 -28.64 31.42 -7.62
N VAL A 784 -29.59 31.30 -8.56
CA VAL A 784 -30.11 32.43 -9.32
C VAL A 784 -30.79 33.44 -8.39
N SER A 785 -31.68 33.00 -7.50
CA SER A 785 -32.30 33.87 -6.50
C SER A 785 -31.29 34.56 -5.58
N LEU A 786 -30.21 33.86 -5.20
CA LEU A 786 -29.11 34.46 -4.44
C LEU A 786 -28.44 35.58 -5.22
N ILE A 787 -28.15 35.37 -6.52
CA ILE A 787 -27.56 36.39 -7.38
C ILE A 787 -28.53 37.56 -7.57
N GLU A 788 -29.81 37.32 -7.76
CA GLU A 788 -30.86 38.35 -7.85
C GLU A 788 -30.96 39.23 -6.61
N SER A 789 -30.59 38.69 -5.44
CA SER A 789 -30.61 39.43 -4.16
C SER A 789 -29.35 40.29 -3.94
N LEU A 790 -28.28 40.15 -4.76
CA LEU A 790 -27.07 40.95 -4.59
C LEU A 790 -27.31 42.42 -4.96
N HIS A 791 -26.90 43.31 -4.07
CA HIS A 791 -26.88 44.76 -4.32
C HIS A 791 -25.50 45.17 -4.84
N LEU A 792 -25.40 45.41 -6.14
CA LEU A 792 -24.19 45.88 -6.78
C LEU A 792 -24.43 47.30 -7.26
N ASN A 793 -23.51 48.24 -7.03
CA ASN A 793 -23.61 49.65 -7.39
C ASN A 793 -23.58 49.87 -8.92
N SER A 794 -24.68 49.52 -9.62
CA SER A 794 -24.84 49.91 -11.03
C SER A 794 -26.31 50.13 -11.37
N GLU A 795 -26.61 51.29 -11.93
CA GLU A 795 -27.97 51.70 -12.38
C GLU A 795 -28.25 51.38 -13.87
N THR A 796 -27.39 50.57 -14.50
CA THR A 796 -27.50 50.26 -15.94
C THR A 796 -28.37 49.01 -16.20
N ILE A 797 -29.07 49.01 -17.35
CA ILE A 797 -29.94 47.87 -17.80
C ILE A 797 -29.09 46.60 -18.02
N ASN A 798 -27.86 46.76 -18.45
CA ASN A 798 -26.93 45.63 -18.64
C ASN A 798 -25.91 45.61 -17.46
N THR A 799 -26.05 44.64 -16.60
CA THR A 799 -25.15 44.47 -15.45
C THR A 799 -24.47 43.11 -15.44
N TRP A 800 -23.36 42.99 -14.77
CA TRP A 800 -22.68 41.72 -14.51
C TRP A 800 -23.64 40.71 -13.88
N LYS A 801 -24.45 41.11 -12.94
CA LYS A 801 -25.47 40.35 -12.26
C LYS A 801 -26.42 39.67 -13.26
N LEU A 802 -27.03 40.42 -14.16
CA LEU A 802 -27.95 39.91 -15.18
C LEU A 802 -27.24 38.96 -16.19
N GLY A 803 -25.98 39.26 -16.50
CA GLY A 803 -25.16 38.37 -17.33
C GLY A 803 -24.91 37.00 -16.72
N VAL A 804 -24.56 36.96 -15.41
CA VAL A 804 -24.34 35.73 -14.65
C VAL A 804 -25.67 34.97 -14.45
N GLU A 805 -26.76 35.68 -14.13
CA GLU A 805 -28.09 35.06 -14.05
C GLU A 805 -28.45 34.37 -15.37
N ARG A 806 -28.29 35.04 -16.50
CA ARG A 806 -28.54 34.45 -17.82
C ARG A 806 -27.67 33.24 -18.08
N ALA A 807 -26.42 33.29 -17.70
CA ALA A 807 -25.51 32.17 -17.86
C ALA A 807 -25.90 30.93 -17.04
N LEU A 808 -26.57 31.11 -15.91
CA LEU A 808 -27.01 30.01 -15.04
C LEU A 808 -28.47 29.58 -15.30
N LYS A 809 -29.36 30.49 -15.68
CA LYS A 809 -30.76 30.20 -15.93
C LYS A 809 -30.99 29.16 -17.06
N GLN A 810 -30.08 29.08 -18.02
CA GLN A 810 -30.18 28.10 -19.11
C GLN A 810 -30.09 26.63 -18.61
N TYR A 811 -29.66 26.38 -17.39
CA TYR A 811 -29.57 25.04 -16.79
C TYR A 811 -30.74 24.72 -15.87
N ILE A 812 -31.76 25.61 -15.78
CA ILE A 812 -32.99 25.31 -15.07
C ILE A 812 -33.91 24.56 -16.04
N SER A 813 -34.39 23.40 -15.62
CA SER A 813 -35.24 22.56 -16.46
C SER A 813 -36.55 23.25 -16.81
N ASP A 814 -36.99 23.15 -18.07
CA ASP A 814 -38.27 23.65 -18.50
C ASP A 814 -39.43 23.09 -17.69
N GLY A 815 -40.40 23.93 -17.36
CA GLY A 815 -41.53 23.57 -16.50
C GLY A 815 -41.26 23.70 -15.01
N THR A 816 -40.05 24.07 -14.58
CA THR A 816 -39.76 24.35 -13.16
C THR A 816 -40.60 25.55 -12.69
N LYS A 817 -41.54 25.29 -11.78
CA LYS A 817 -42.48 26.31 -11.23
C LYS A 817 -41.77 27.18 -10.20
N THR A 818 -42.12 28.49 -10.16
CA THR A 818 -41.76 29.42 -9.10
C THR A 818 -42.99 29.76 -8.26
N LYS A 819 -42.79 30.36 -7.11
CA LYS A 819 -43.86 30.86 -6.25
C LYS A 819 -44.31 32.29 -6.61
N ASP A 820 -43.76 32.85 -7.68
CA ASP A 820 -44.04 34.22 -8.10
C ASP A 820 -45.42 34.33 -8.76
N LYS A 821 -46.11 35.42 -8.46
CA LYS A 821 -47.34 35.81 -9.14
C LYS A 821 -47.03 36.47 -10.46
N CYS A 822 -47.74 36.11 -11.50
CA CYS A 822 -47.60 36.75 -12.81
C CYS A 822 -47.95 38.24 -12.71
N PRO A 823 -47.06 39.17 -13.11
CA PRO A 823 -47.34 40.59 -13.05
C PRO A 823 -48.48 41.01 -13.97
N SER A 824 -48.77 40.23 -15.00
CA SER A 824 -49.82 40.56 -15.99
C SER A 824 -51.19 39.99 -15.60
N CYS A 825 -51.30 38.77 -15.10
CA CYS A 825 -52.59 38.16 -14.80
C CYS A 825 -52.83 37.80 -13.35
N GLY A 826 -51.83 38.01 -12.46
CA GLY A 826 -51.93 37.76 -11.04
C GLY A 826 -51.91 36.30 -10.59
N GLN A 827 -51.83 35.34 -11.52
CA GLN A 827 -51.89 33.92 -11.24
C GLN A 827 -50.50 33.36 -10.86
N GLU A 828 -50.45 32.34 -9.98
CA GLU A 828 -49.24 31.67 -9.55
C GLU A 828 -48.85 30.51 -10.51
N THR A 829 -48.73 30.84 -11.79
CA THR A 829 -48.47 29.86 -12.87
C THR A 829 -47.16 30.18 -13.60
N MET A 830 -46.23 30.86 -12.93
CA MET A 830 -44.91 31.16 -13.48
C MET A 830 -44.02 29.92 -13.49
N ALA A 831 -43.44 29.59 -14.64
CA ALA A 831 -42.52 28.49 -14.81
C ALA A 831 -41.40 28.85 -15.80
N TYR A 832 -40.24 28.22 -15.61
CA TYR A 832 -39.11 28.42 -16.53
C TYR A 832 -39.38 27.69 -17.86
N GLN A 833 -39.13 28.38 -18.99
CA GLN A 833 -39.06 27.86 -20.33
C GLN A 833 -37.90 28.48 -21.10
N ASN A 834 -36.98 27.65 -21.60
CA ASN A 834 -35.78 28.08 -22.30
C ASN A 834 -34.99 29.17 -21.51
N GLY A 835 -34.89 29.02 -20.21
CA GLY A 835 -34.21 29.97 -19.31
C GLY A 835 -34.99 31.28 -19.04
N CYS A 836 -36.17 31.45 -19.56
CA CYS A 836 -37.08 32.60 -19.31
C CYS A 836 -38.18 32.21 -18.34
N LEU A 837 -38.54 33.08 -17.42
CA LEU A 837 -39.65 32.87 -16.52
C LEU A 837 -40.98 33.28 -17.23
N THR A 838 -41.78 32.31 -17.60
CA THR A 838 -42.96 32.46 -18.43
C THR A 838 -44.22 32.05 -17.67
N CYS A 839 -45.28 32.88 -17.76
CA CYS A 839 -46.57 32.54 -17.19
C CYS A 839 -47.31 31.52 -18.09
N MET A 840 -47.61 30.36 -17.54
CA MET A 840 -48.28 29.28 -18.26
C MET A 840 -49.76 29.56 -18.53
N SER A 841 -50.36 30.60 -17.89
CA SER A 841 -51.77 30.98 -18.08
C SER A 841 -51.98 32.08 -19.11
N CYS A 842 -51.12 33.08 -19.17
CA CYS A 842 -51.32 34.23 -20.05
C CYS A 842 -50.20 34.49 -21.06
N GLY A 843 -49.15 33.66 -21.05
CA GLY A 843 -48.02 33.83 -21.94
C GLY A 843 -47.05 34.98 -21.62
N TYR A 844 -47.24 35.71 -20.52
CA TYR A 844 -46.29 36.74 -20.08
C TYR A 844 -44.94 36.10 -19.86
N SER A 845 -43.88 36.70 -20.40
CA SER A 845 -42.53 36.18 -20.27
C SER A 845 -41.58 37.26 -19.80
N LYS A 846 -40.77 36.93 -18.78
CA LYS A 846 -39.67 37.77 -18.29
C LYS A 846 -38.37 37.04 -18.55
N CYS A 847 -37.64 37.47 -19.60
CA CYS A 847 -36.27 37.05 -19.85
C CYS A 847 -35.32 38.06 -19.20
N GLY A 848 -34.42 37.63 -18.35
CA GLY A 848 -33.44 38.45 -17.68
C GLY A 848 -32.30 38.91 -18.57
#